data_34bb5767f11a98d684160c839e98f63c
#
_entry.id   34bb5767f11a98d684160c839e98f63c
#
_cell.length_a   1.000
_cell.length_b   1.000
_cell.length_c   1.000
_cell.angle_alpha   90.00
_cell.angle_beta   90.00
_cell.angle_gamma   90.00
#
_symmetry.space_group_name_H-M   'P 1'
#
loop_
_entity.id
_entity.type
_entity.pdbx_description
1 polymer ?
#
loop_
_entity_poly.entity_id
_entity_poly.type
_entity_poly.pdbx_seq_one_letter_code
_entity_poly.pdbx_strand_id
1 'polypeptide(L)'
;MHPRRYRESRWPVVVGFLVPTCILLLPDLISGHFFAFRDAGSYYFPLYEWIGQHWRSGQSVPLWNPHENGGLPLVSDPTAALWYPGKWIFAAPLPYPVCFQIFLCSHVVLAWWGLYFVCRLWNRSQFASSIAAASYAFGGYVLFQVSNPPYLIGAAWLPWAIACGESSLRRGNRQGLVAAACCLSLMILGGDPQTAIHTMIALALYLIWHASWVAWMRLATLVLTTCVLSSVVVLPSSTWVDRTDRATESPRSVWDLLDGESDGGFSDLVAEPTAGTHDEKIYRYSYTPGRWSEWLWPNISGDLFPKNGRWIKQWSANRRTWVPSLYMGMLTIVAACSVWAVRGQDRRRRWMSRLLVISLIAACGKYGLVAIGEHFFGDSRLAGGVGGLYHGMVTLIPGYQFFRYPAKWLVFSSLAIACLSAWGVDGLLNRESGRPARHGLVSAPKLTAIITAATLLALIVHLSGWTDAWFHRRSVDRLFGPFDSLGARWCVTVALLHTLFIGGGLLILQQWTKRWPNAAKPHRGLAWALLIIAIADLMVANHRLTPAVSNRVWRPPTGLAAEQDVEHLYPIRVQQLNQMRYMDVKDRERIYDQRWQEANRNALPKHHMLARPELELVEVTGSAAPQDWQRLERATSSKRVFLALIGVERVMTIEPSRTGHDSFQVTWETVESSEPRFWIAEKAIELSRGRDRRLSTTTWNRIASRQPGTVFLAGPSESTDESTVRSGSRRRGEYVKCVSYGPNAITLNVRLHSPGWVVINDRFHPGWRSHFTTGSNETAQPRENSPEPLDVLCANGWARAVRLPAGNHRVTMQFRPLEFLIGARLSLAAWLISIGYLCWPFVNRRR
;
A
#
# COMPACT_ATOMS: atom_id res chain seq x y z
N MET A 1 12.58 -27.26 -42.64
CA MET A 1 11.66 -26.21 -43.16
C MET A 1 11.47 -25.14 -42.12
N HIS A 2 12.15 -24.00 -42.22
CA HIS A 2 11.88 -22.85 -41.37
C HIS A 2 10.51 -22.24 -41.73
N PRO A 3 9.55 -22.13 -40.79
CA PRO A 3 8.32 -21.43 -41.11
C PRO A 3 8.66 -19.96 -41.42
N ARG A 4 8.28 -19.50 -42.60
CA ARG A 4 8.33 -18.07 -42.96
C ARG A 4 7.73 -17.23 -41.84
N ARG A 5 8.55 -16.45 -41.12
CA ARG A 5 8.09 -15.43 -40.18
C ARG A 5 7.36 -14.38 -41.02
N TYR A 6 6.05 -14.53 -41.19
CA TYR A 6 5.22 -13.41 -41.64
C TYR A 6 5.50 -12.23 -40.71
N ARG A 7 5.82 -11.09 -41.27
CA ARG A 7 5.98 -9.82 -40.55
C ARG A 7 4.62 -9.54 -39.92
N GLU A 8 4.42 -9.98 -38.66
CA GLU A 8 3.18 -9.74 -37.90
C GLU A 8 2.95 -8.23 -37.83
N SER A 9 1.76 -7.78 -38.19
CA SER A 9 1.37 -6.37 -38.11
C SER A 9 1.47 -5.88 -36.65
N ARG A 10 2.09 -4.71 -36.41
CA ARG A 10 2.22 -4.13 -35.08
C ARG A 10 0.93 -3.47 -34.56
N TRP A 11 -0.08 -3.30 -35.42
CA TRP A 11 -1.33 -2.62 -35.10
C TRP A 11 -2.12 -3.21 -33.91
N PRO A 12 -2.21 -4.54 -33.71
CA PRO A 12 -2.88 -5.08 -32.52
C PRO A 12 -2.27 -4.64 -31.20
N VAL A 13 -0.95 -4.42 -31.20
CA VAL A 13 -0.21 -3.90 -30.04
C VAL A 13 -0.57 -2.43 -29.84
N VAL A 14 -0.53 -1.64 -30.92
CA VAL A 14 -0.83 -0.20 -30.88
C VAL A 14 -2.27 0.03 -30.40
N VAL A 15 -3.25 -0.65 -30.98
CA VAL A 15 -4.67 -0.50 -30.61
C VAL A 15 -4.91 -0.99 -29.19
N GLY A 16 -4.40 -2.19 -28.84
CA GLY A 16 -4.58 -2.77 -27.51
C GLY A 16 -3.91 -1.98 -26.37
N PHE A 17 -2.96 -1.11 -26.69
CA PHE A 17 -2.26 -0.25 -25.77
C PHE A 17 -2.75 1.20 -25.77
N LEU A 18 -2.71 1.88 -26.95
CA LEU A 18 -3.00 3.32 -27.02
C LEU A 18 -4.46 3.65 -26.74
N VAL A 19 -5.40 2.86 -27.29
CA VAL A 19 -6.83 3.18 -27.13
C VAL A 19 -7.26 3.18 -25.67
N PRO A 20 -6.99 2.13 -24.85
CA PRO A 20 -7.31 2.18 -23.44
C PRO A 20 -6.57 3.28 -22.69
N THR A 21 -5.29 3.48 -22.98
CA THR A 21 -4.48 4.54 -22.36
C THR A 21 -5.08 5.91 -22.63
N CYS A 22 -5.45 6.20 -23.89
CA CYS A 22 -6.04 7.48 -24.27
C CYS A 22 -7.43 7.69 -23.66
N ILE A 23 -8.25 6.66 -23.54
CA ILE A 23 -9.63 6.79 -23.06
C ILE A 23 -9.70 6.84 -21.53
N LEU A 24 -8.88 6.05 -20.82
CA LEU A 24 -9.00 5.89 -19.35
C LEU A 24 -8.04 6.79 -18.57
N LEU A 25 -6.90 7.19 -19.15
CA LEU A 25 -5.87 7.90 -18.40
C LEU A 25 -5.64 9.34 -18.88
N LEU A 26 -5.88 9.61 -20.15
CA LEU A 26 -5.54 10.91 -20.75
C LEU A 26 -6.58 12.03 -20.49
N PRO A 27 -7.89 11.77 -20.46
CA PRO A 27 -8.89 12.84 -20.34
C PRO A 27 -8.74 13.63 -19.04
N ASP A 28 -8.48 12.96 -17.92
CA ASP A 28 -8.30 13.61 -16.63
C ASP A 28 -7.04 14.50 -16.64
N LEU A 29 -5.95 14.03 -17.25
CA LEU A 29 -4.71 14.80 -17.37
C LEU A 29 -4.92 16.08 -18.19
N ILE A 30 -5.63 16.01 -19.34
CA ILE A 30 -5.92 17.16 -20.21
C ILE A 30 -6.85 18.16 -19.54
N SER A 31 -7.84 17.67 -18.77
CA SER A 31 -8.82 18.53 -18.10
C SER A 31 -8.30 19.17 -16.79
N GLY A 32 -7.03 18.92 -16.42
CA GLY A 32 -6.46 19.41 -15.16
C GLY A 32 -7.01 18.71 -13.91
N HIS A 33 -7.50 17.48 -14.08
CA HIS A 33 -7.88 16.60 -12.99
C HIS A 33 -6.78 15.56 -12.75
N PHE A 34 -6.61 15.13 -11.50
CA PHE A 34 -5.54 14.22 -11.09
C PHE A 34 -6.09 13.04 -10.28
N PHE A 35 -5.45 11.88 -10.45
CA PHE A 35 -5.78 10.68 -9.67
C PHE A 35 -5.28 10.84 -8.23
N ALA A 36 -6.12 11.38 -7.38
CA ALA A 36 -5.79 11.64 -6.00
C ALA A 36 -6.86 11.07 -5.04
N PHE A 37 -7.42 9.93 -5.40
CA PHE A 37 -8.42 9.25 -4.60
C PHE A 37 -7.79 8.40 -3.49
N ARG A 38 -8.39 8.39 -2.30
CA ARG A 38 -7.95 7.62 -1.12
C ARG A 38 -6.50 7.92 -0.73
N ASP A 39 -5.71 6.86 -0.49
CA ASP A 39 -4.34 6.95 0.00
C ASP A 39 -3.41 7.67 -1.00
N ALA A 40 -3.71 7.61 -2.31
CA ALA A 40 -2.95 8.36 -3.31
C ALA A 40 -2.96 9.87 -3.04
N GLY A 41 -4.13 10.46 -2.73
CA GLY A 41 -4.24 11.88 -2.44
C GLY A 41 -3.93 12.25 -1.00
N SER A 42 -4.52 11.50 -0.04
CA SER A 42 -4.42 11.86 1.37
C SER A 42 -3.08 11.51 2.03
N TYR A 43 -2.30 10.60 1.45
CA TYR A 43 -1.04 10.14 2.03
C TYR A 43 0.15 10.26 1.08
N TYR A 44 0.09 9.61 -0.09
CA TYR A 44 1.26 9.51 -0.98
C TYR A 44 1.57 10.78 -1.74
N PHE A 45 0.55 11.49 -2.22
CA PHE A 45 0.75 12.74 -2.96
C PHE A 45 1.56 13.75 -2.12
N PRO A 46 1.16 14.13 -0.88
CA PRO A 46 1.95 15.06 -0.08
C PRO A 46 3.32 14.50 0.30
N LEU A 47 3.43 13.23 0.70
CA LEU A 47 4.70 12.64 1.10
C LEU A 47 5.71 12.62 -0.05
N TYR A 48 5.27 12.26 -1.26
CA TYR A 48 6.15 12.19 -2.43
C TYR A 48 6.53 13.59 -2.93
N GLU A 49 5.64 14.58 -2.77
CA GLU A 49 5.95 15.98 -3.06
C GLU A 49 7.08 16.49 -2.16
N TRP A 50 6.96 16.28 -0.86
CA TRP A 50 7.95 16.70 0.11
C TRP A 50 9.33 16.06 -0.16
N ILE A 51 9.39 14.77 -0.42
CA ILE A 51 10.62 14.08 -0.82
C ILE A 51 11.18 14.68 -2.13
N GLY A 52 10.33 14.91 -3.13
CA GLY A 52 10.72 15.49 -4.41
C GLY A 52 11.25 16.93 -4.29
N GLN A 53 10.72 17.73 -3.34
CA GLN A 53 11.23 19.08 -3.06
C GLN A 53 12.67 19.06 -2.55
N HIS A 54 13.04 18.10 -1.68
CA HIS A 54 14.42 17.94 -1.24
C HIS A 54 15.37 17.62 -2.40
N TRP A 55 14.94 16.78 -3.34
CA TRP A 55 15.75 16.48 -4.52
C TRP A 55 15.91 17.68 -5.46
N ARG A 56 14.83 18.45 -5.69
CA ARG A 56 14.88 19.66 -6.53
C ARG A 56 15.73 20.78 -5.95
N SER A 57 15.73 20.93 -4.62
CA SER A 57 16.52 21.95 -3.93
C SER A 57 17.97 21.54 -3.68
N GLY A 58 18.39 20.34 -4.12
CA GLY A 58 19.74 19.82 -3.85
C GLY A 58 20.04 19.52 -2.38
N GLN A 59 18.98 19.47 -1.55
CA GLN A 59 19.13 19.11 -0.14
C GLN A 59 19.39 17.61 0.04
N SER A 60 19.91 17.24 1.20
CA SER A 60 20.10 15.83 1.54
C SER A 60 18.77 15.08 1.55
N VAL A 61 18.81 13.80 1.12
CA VAL A 61 17.64 12.92 1.17
C VAL A 61 17.11 12.86 2.60
N PRO A 62 15.81 13.12 2.83
CA PRO A 62 15.22 13.07 4.15
C PRO A 62 15.12 11.61 4.64
N LEU A 63 15.90 11.26 5.65
CA LEU A 63 15.87 9.94 6.28
C LEU A 63 14.81 9.86 7.39
N TRP A 64 14.44 11.00 7.93
CA TRP A 64 13.47 11.19 9.00
C TRP A 64 12.37 12.18 8.57
N ASN A 65 11.11 11.88 8.85
CA ASN A 65 9.99 12.79 8.62
C ASN A 65 9.62 13.47 9.95
N PRO A 66 9.91 14.77 10.13
CA PRO A 66 9.60 15.49 11.36
C PRO A 66 8.17 16.01 11.45
N HIS A 67 7.36 15.85 10.40
CA HIS A 67 6.03 16.45 10.27
C HIS A 67 4.87 15.53 10.69
N GLU A 68 5.17 14.31 11.13
CA GLU A 68 4.16 13.32 11.50
C GLU A 68 4.50 12.60 12.81
N ASN A 69 3.53 12.52 13.71
CA ASN A 69 3.54 11.64 14.89
C ASN A 69 4.79 11.76 15.80
N GLY A 70 5.34 12.94 15.99
CA GLY A 70 6.57 13.14 16.77
C GLY A 70 7.84 12.80 15.99
N GLY A 71 7.71 12.56 14.69
CA GLY A 71 8.78 12.14 13.79
C GLY A 71 8.79 10.64 13.49
N LEU A 72 9.06 10.29 12.23
CA LEU A 72 9.06 8.91 11.73
C LEU A 72 10.31 8.61 10.89
N PRO A 73 10.94 7.42 11.03
CA PRO A 73 12.07 7.02 10.20
C PRO A 73 11.59 6.63 8.80
N LEU A 74 11.74 7.52 7.80
CA LEU A 74 11.36 7.23 6.41
C LEU A 74 12.14 6.06 5.80
N VAL A 75 13.39 5.87 6.21
CA VAL A 75 14.21 4.76 5.76
C VAL A 75 13.67 3.40 6.18
N SER A 76 12.86 3.36 7.24
CA SER A 76 12.24 2.16 7.79
C SER A 76 10.81 1.96 7.30
N ASP A 77 10.25 2.90 6.51
CA ASP A 77 8.93 2.75 5.90
C ASP A 77 9.05 2.37 4.42
N PRO A 78 8.83 1.10 4.05
CA PRO A 78 8.86 0.69 2.65
C PRO A 78 7.90 1.49 1.78
N THR A 79 6.74 1.91 2.32
CA THR A 79 5.70 2.62 1.55
C THR A 79 6.07 4.06 1.22
N ALA A 80 7.04 4.65 1.94
CA ALA A 80 7.66 5.91 1.54
C ALA A 80 8.37 5.80 0.20
N ALA A 81 8.73 4.58 -0.23
CA ALA A 81 9.38 4.29 -1.51
C ALA A 81 10.57 5.23 -1.81
N LEU A 82 11.35 5.55 -0.76
CA LEU A 82 12.40 6.58 -0.80
C LEU A 82 13.48 6.28 -1.85
N TRP A 83 13.78 5.00 -2.05
CA TRP A 83 14.85 4.51 -2.93
C TRP A 83 14.34 3.94 -4.25
N TYR A 84 13.05 4.11 -4.55
CA TYR A 84 12.46 3.62 -5.79
C TYR A 84 12.83 4.55 -6.98
N PRO A 85 13.56 4.06 -8.01
CA PRO A 85 14.04 4.91 -9.10
C PRO A 85 12.92 5.62 -9.89
N GLY A 86 11.74 5.00 -9.99
CA GLY A 86 10.59 5.62 -10.67
C GLY A 86 10.18 6.98 -10.07
N LYS A 87 10.54 7.26 -8.81
CA LYS A 87 10.26 8.55 -8.17
C LYS A 87 11.17 9.70 -8.63
N TRP A 88 12.23 9.43 -9.36
CA TRP A 88 13.09 10.50 -9.92
C TRP A 88 12.34 11.46 -10.84
N ILE A 89 11.18 11.05 -11.36
CA ILE A 89 10.27 11.96 -12.07
C ILE A 89 9.88 13.19 -11.25
N PHE A 90 9.86 13.08 -9.91
CA PHE A 90 9.53 14.19 -9.02
C PHE A 90 10.65 15.23 -8.89
N ALA A 91 11.86 14.93 -9.39
CA ALA A 91 12.93 15.91 -9.55
C ALA A 91 12.84 16.68 -10.87
N ALA A 92 11.96 16.27 -11.80
CA ALA A 92 11.83 16.93 -13.08
C ALA A 92 11.28 18.38 -12.94
N PRO A 93 11.65 19.31 -13.85
CA PRO A 93 11.18 20.70 -13.84
C PRO A 93 9.76 20.81 -14.40
N LEU A 94 8.82 20.02 -13.88
CA LEU A 94 7.41 20.00 -14.24
C LEU A 94 6.55 20.26 -12.98
N PRO A 95 5.32 20.77 -13.13
CA PRO A 95 4.41 20.87 -12.02
C PRO A 95 4.21 19.52 -11.32
N TYR A 96 4.32 19.50 -10.00
CA TYR A 96 4.29 18.25 -9.26
C TYR A 96 3.05 17.38 -9.51
N PRO A 97 1.81 17.91 -9.63
CA PRO A 97 0.64 17.11 -9.97
C PRO A 97 0.79 16.35 -11.30
N VAL A 98 1.44 16.97 -12.28
CA VAL A 98 1.73 16.34 -13.59
C VAL A 98 2.74 15.20 -13.42
N CYS A 99 3.81 15.43 -12.65
CA CYS A 99 4.79 14.38 -12.33
C CYS A 99 4.12 13.18 -11.63
N PHE A 100 3.21 13.44 -10.68
CA PHE A 100 2.50 12.38 -9.96
C PHE A 100 1.57 11.59 -10.90
N GLN A 101 0.88 12.28 -11.80
CA GLN A 101 0.04 11.63 -12.81
C GLN A 101 0.86 10.75 -13.76
N ILE A 102 1.98 11.29 -14.29
CA ILE A 102 2.92 10.53 -15.14
C ILE A 102 3.43 9.29 -14.38
N PHE A 103 3.77 9.46 -13.12
CA PHE A 103 4.21 8.35 -12.26
C PHE A 103 3.16 7.24 -12.20
N LEU A 104 1.91 7.54 -11.91
CA LEU A 104 0.84 6.55 -11.86
C LEU A 104 0.58 5.91 -13.22
N CYS A 105 0.41 6.71 -14.26
CA CYS A 105 0.13 6.22 -15.61
C CYS A 105 1.26 5.34 -16.14
N SER A 106 2.53 5.69 -15.90
CA SER A 106 3.69 4.90 -16.33
C SER A 106 3.68 3.49 -15.75
N HIS A 107 3.17 3.30 -14.52
CA HIS A 107 3.07 1.96 -13.92
C HIS A 107 1.92 1.13 -14.49
N VAL A 108 0.79 1.75 -14.88
CA VAL A 108 -0.26 1.04 -15.64
C VAL A 108 0.29 0.58 -17.00
N VAL A 109 1.05 1.45 -17.67
CA VAL A 109 1.74 1.13 -18.92
C VAL A 109 2.75 -0.01 -18.72
N LEU A 110 3.53 0.04 -17.65
CA LEU A 110 4.50 -1.01 -17.30
C LEU A 110 3.82 -2.37 -17.04
N ALA A 111 2.65 -2.37 -16.39
CA ALA A 111 1.84 -3.56 -16.18
C ALA A 111 1.38 -4.18 -17.51
N TRP A 112 0.91 -3.33 -18.45
CA TRP A 112 0.48 -3.76 -19.78
C TRP A 112 1.62 -4.40 -20.56
N TRP A 113 2.76 -3.72 -20.65
CA TRP A 113 3.93 -4.23 -21.37
C TRP A 113 4.50 -5.49 -20.73
N GLY A 114 4.48 -5.57 -19.40
CA GLY A 114 4.93 -6.75 -18.66
C GLY A 114 4.12 -7.98 -19.02
N LEU A 115 2.79 -7.89 -19.00
CA LEU A 115 1.95 -9.04 -19.34
C LEU A 115 1.97 -9.37 -20.85
N TYR A 116 2.02 -8.37 -21.69
CA TYR A 116 2.26 -8.57 -23.12
C TYR A 116 3.56 -9.37 -23.35
N PHE A 117 4.64 -8.96 -22.69
CA PHE A 117 5.93 -9.65 -22.77
C PHE A 117 5.86 -11.10 -22.29
N VAL A 118 5.20 -11.37 -21.15
CA VAL A 118 4.98 -12.75 -20.65
C VAL A 118 4.29 -13.60 -21.71
N CYS A 119 3.18 -13.12 -22.26
CA CYS A 119 2.41 -13.86 -23.25
C CYS A 119 3.23 -14.13 -24.52
N ARG A 120 4.00 -13.13 -25.00
CA ARG A 120 4.88 -13.31 -26.17
C ARG A 120 6.03 -14.29 -25.88
N LEU A 121 6.64 -14.23 -24.71
CA LEU A 121 7.66 -15.20 -24.26
C LEU A 121 7.11 -16.64 -24.21
N TRP A 122 5.82 -16.77 -23.96
CA TRP A 122 5.11 -18.05 -23.96
C TRP A 122 4.52 -18.41 -25.32
N ASN A 123 4.96 -17.76 -26.39
CA ASN A 123 4.57 -18.02 -27.79
C ASN A 123 3.07 -17.83 -28.04
N ARG A 124 2.43 -16.86 -27.40
CA ARG A 124 1.04 -16.46 -27.71
C ARG A 124 1.03 -15.46 -28.86
N SER A 125 -0.05 -15.48 -29.65
CA SER A 125 -0.22 -14.52 -30.76
C SER A 125 -0.24 -13.07 -30.25
N GLN A 126 0.00 -12.10 -31.14
CA GLN A 126 -0.05 -10.68 -30.77
C GLN A 126 -1.44 -10.26 -30.30
N PHE A 127 -2.49 -10.70 -30.98
CA PHE A 127 -3.87 -10.40 -30.59
C PHE A 127 -4.20 -10.96 -29.19
N ALA A 128 -3.88 -12.23 -28.95
CA ALA A 128 -4.11 -12.86 -27.64
C ALA A 128 -3.30 -12.17 -26.54
N SER A 129 -2.05 -11.81 -26.82
CA SER A 129 -1.18 -11.10 -25.89
C SER A 129 -1.68 -9.68 -25.60
N SER A 130 -2.20 -8.95 -26.60
CA SER A 130 -2.75 -7.60 -26.44
C SER A 130 -4.04 -7.60 -25.62
N ILE A 131 -4.95 -8.56 -25.90
CA ILE A 131 -6.18 -8.74 -25.11
C ILE A 131 -5.85 -9.07 -23.64
N ALA A 132 -4.97 -10.03 -23.39
CA ALA A 132 -4.56 -10.40 -22.04
C ALA A 132 -3.90 -9.22 -21.30
N ALA A 133 -3.02 -8.47 -21.97
CA ALA A 133 -2.33 -7.32 -21.40
C ALA A 133 -3.32 -6.18 -21.07
N ALA A 134 -4.27 -5.89 -21.96
CA ALA A 134 -5.32 -4.91 -21.71
C ALA A 134 -6.21 -5.31 -20.53
N SER A 135 -6.63 -6.58 -20.48
CA SER A 135 -7.47 -7.11 -19.40
C SER A 135 -6.77 -7.11 -18.04
N TYR A 136 -5.45 -7.27 -17.99
CA TYR A 136 -4.68 -7.15 -16.76
C TYR A 136 -4.53 -5.71 -16.32
N ALA A 137 -3.97 -4.85 -17.19
CA ALA A 137 -3.59 -3.49 -16.82
C ALA A 137 -4.81 -2.56 -16.61
N PHE A 138 -5.84 -2.73 -17.43
CA PHE A 138 -7.08 -1.94 -17.39
C PHE A 138 -8.27 -2.69 -16.76
N GLY A 139 -8.03 -3.90 -16.23
CA GLY A 139 -8.99 -4.62 -15.40
C GLY A 139 -9.18 -3.97 -14.04
N GLY A 140 -10.32 -4.23 -13.42
CA GLY A 140 -10.78 -3.54 -12.22
C GLY A 140 -9.78 -3.55 -11.06
N TYR A 141 -9.04 -4.65 -10.87
CA TYR A 141 -8.07 -4.75 -9.79
C TYR A 141 -6.88 -3.79 -10.01
N VAL A 142 -6.16 -3.94 -11.13
CA VAL A 142 -4.90 -3.21 -11.37
C VAL A 142 -5.16 -1.73 -11.60
N LEU A 143 -6.17 -1.39 -12.41
CA LEU A 143 -6.52 0.00 -12.71
C LEU A 143 -6.89 0.78 -11.43
N PHE A 144 -7.63 0.18 -10.50
CA PHE A 144 -8.00 0.84 -9.26
C PHE A 144 -6.79 1.10 -8.33
N GLN A 145 -5.67 0.40 -8.50
CA GLN A 145 -4.47 0.64 -7.69
C GLN A 145 -3.81 2.01 -7.96
N VAL A 146 -4.26 2.79 -8.94
CA VAL A 146 -3.89 4.22 -9.05
C VAL A 146 -4.24 4.99 -7.76
N SER A 147 -5.21 4.49 -6.97
CA SER A 147 -5.56 5.01 -5.65
C SER A 147 -4.58 4.60 -4.54
N ASN A 148 -3.62 3.70 -4.82
CA ASN A 148 -2.64 3.22 -3.86
C ASN A 148 -1.30 2.89 -4.56
N PRO A 149 -0.44 3.90 -4.76
CA PRO A 149 0.78 3.80 -5.56
C PRO A 149 1.69 2.60 -5.27
N PRO A 150 2.00 2.21 -4.02
CA PRO A 150 2.84 1.04 -3.75
C PRO A 150 2.29 -0.25 -4.36
N TYR A 151 0.98 -0.47 -4.27
CA TYR A 151 0.36 -1.69 -4.81
C TYR A 151 0.25 -1.65 -6.34
N LEU A 152 0.16 -0.46 -6.93
CA LEU A 152 0.28 -0.29 -8.37
C LEU A 152 1.69 -0.68 -8.85
N ILE A 153 2.73 -0.25 -8.12
CA ILE A 153 4.13 -0.62 -8.43
C ILE A 153 4.31 -2.14 -8.34
N GLY A 154 3.79 -2.77 -7.27
CA GLY A 154 3.80 -4.22 -7.12
C GLY A 154 3.14 -4.93 -8.29
N ALA A 155 1.93 -4.52 -8.68
CA ALA A 155 1.20 -5.08 -9.82
C ALA A 155 1.91 -4.84 -11.15
N ALA A 156 2.60 -3.70 -11.32
CA ALA A 156 3.30 -3.37 -12.56
C ALA A 156 4.54 -4.24 -12.79
N TRP A 157 5.33 -4.50 -11.75
CA TRP A 157 6.53 -5.32 -11.83
C TRP A 157 6.26 -6.82 -11.77
N LEU A 158 5.10 -7.26 -11.27
CA LEU A 158 4.73 -8.67 -11.11
C LEU A 158 4.88 -9.50 -12.40
N PRO A 159 4.34 -9.10 -13.57
CA PRO A 159 4.49 -9.89 -14.79
C PRO A 159 5.96 -10.06 -15.21
N TRP A 160 6.77 -9.01 -15.05
CA TRP A 160 8.21 -9.04 -15.37
C TRP A 160 8.97 -10.01 -14.47
N ALA A 161 8.71 -9.97 -13.15
CA ALA A 161 9.31 -10.89 -12.18
C ALA A 161 8.95 -12.36 -12.49
N ILE A 162 7.69 -12.62 -12.85
CA ILE A 162 7.20 -13.96 -13.26
C ILE A 162 7.90 -14.45 -14.54
N ALA A 163 8.02 -13.61 -15.56
CA ALA A 163 8.66 -13.97 -16.83
C ALA A 163 10.15 -14.30 -16.65
N CYS A 164 10.88 -13.41 -15.97
CA CYS A 164 12.30 -13.56 -15.74
C CYS A 164 12.60 -14.74 -14.79
N GLY A 165 11.81 -14.87 -13.71
CA GLY A 165 11.92 -15.95 -12.74
C GLY A 165 11.67 -17.32 -13.37
N GLU A 166 10.56 -17.50 -14.13
CA GLU A 166 10.28 -18.77 -14.84
C GLU A 166 11.39 -19.12 -15.82
N SER A 167 11.90 -18.14 -16.56
CA SER A 167 13.02 -18.36 -17.50
C SER A 167 14.28 -18.84 -16.78
N SER A 168 14.59 -18.27 -15.62
CA SER A 168 15.72 -18.68 -14.79
C SER A 168 15.54 -20.09 -14.23
N LEU A 169 14.41 -20.33 -13.58
CA LEU A 169 14.14 -21.60 -12.91
C LEU A 169 14.09 -22.77 -13.90
N ARG A 170 13.50 -22.56 -15.08
CA ARG A 170 13.33 -23.59 -16.09
C ARG A 170 14.55 -23.83 -16.93
N ARG A 171 15.21 -22.77 -17.42
CA ARG A 171 16.32 -22.86 -18.41
C ARG A 171 17.69 -22.65 -17.79
N GLY A 172 17.79 -22.31 -16.51
CA GLY A 172 19.04 -21.93 -15.88
C GLY A 172 19.60 -20.60 -16.38
N ASN A 173 18.75 -19.72 -16.90
CA ASN A 173 19.15 -18.42 -17.41
C ASN A 173 19.60 -17.51 -16.26
N ARG A 174 20.92 -17.29 -16.14
CA ARG A 174 21.51 -16.45 -15.09
C ARG A 174 21.10 -14.99 -15.23
N GLN A 175 21.00 -14.46 -16.46
CA GLN A 175 20.50 -13.09 -16.67
C GLN A 175 19.04 -12.95 -16.26
N GLY A 176 18.23 -13.99 -16.55
CA GLY A 176 16.85 -14.06 -16.07
C GLY A 176 16.75 -14.05 -14.54
N LEU A 177 17.71 -14.71 -13.83
CA LEU A 177 17.76 -14.68 -12.36
C LEU A 177 18.00 -13.25 -11.85
N VAL A 178 19.04 -12.60 -12.35
CA VAL A 178 19.38 -11.23 -11.94
C VAL A 178 18.25 -10.26 -12.29
N ALA A 179 17.67 -10.35 -13.49
CA ALA A 179 16.54 -9.52 -13.89
C ALA A 179 15.30 -9.74 -13.00
N ALA A 180 15.00 -10.99 -12.61
CA ALA A 180 13.91 -11.29 -11.69
C ALA A 180 14.19 -10.72 -10.29
N ALA A 181 15.42 -10.83 -9.78
CA ALA A 181 15.82 -10.23 -8.51
C ALA A 181 15.68 -8.70 -8.54
N CYS A 182 16.07 -8.04 -9.64
CA CYS A 182 15.86 -6.60 -9.82
C CYS A 182 14.37 -6.24 -9.81
N CYS A 183 13.52 -6.97 -10.52
CA CYS A 183 12.07 -6.72 -10.52
C CYS A 183 11.46 -6.88 -9.12
N LEU A 184 11.79 -7.95 -8.40
CA LEU A 184 11.33 -8.18 -7.03
C LEU A 184 11.83 -7.08 -6.08
N SER A 185 13.08 -6.67 -6.23
CA SER A 185 13.64 -5.57 -5.42
C SER A 185 12.96 -4.24 -5.73
N LEU A 186 12.62 -3.95 -6.99
CA LEU A 186 11.85 -2.76 -7.36
C LEU A 186 10.43 -2.77 -6.77
N MET A 187 9.81 -3.94 -6.59
CA MET A 187 8.54 -4.04 -5.85
C MET A 187 8.73 -3.68 -4.38
N ILE A 188 9.78 -4.18 -3.73
CA ILE A 188 10.09 -3.89 -2.32
C ILE A 188 10.45 -2.40 -2.14
N LEU A 189 11.35 -1.86 -2.96
CA LEU A 189 11.75 -0.45 -2.94
C LEU A 189 10.58 0.49 -3.28
N GLY A 190 9.63 0.01 -4.08
CA GLY A 190 8.40 0.72 -4.44
C GLY A 190 7.29 0.64 -3.38
N GLY A 191 7.52 -0.08 -2.27
CA GLY A 191 6.62 -0.09 -1.13
C GLY A 191 5.67 -1.28 -1.04
N ASP A 192 5.82 -2.30 -1.87
CA ASP A 192 5.00 -3.52 -1.81
C ASP A 192 5.83 -4.81 -1.62
N PRO A 193 6.50 -4.97 -0.47
CA PRO A 193 7.27 -6.18 -0.17
C PRO A 193 6.37 -7.44 -0.11
N GLN A 194 5.10 -7.30 0.24
CA GLN A 194 4.16 -8.41 0.32
C GLN A 194 3.92 -9.05 -1.06
N THR A 195 3.69 -8.26 -2.11
CA THR A 195 3.54 -8.79 -3.48
C THR A 195 4.84 -9.43 -3.98
N ALA A 196 6.01 -8.92 -3.59
CA ALA A 196 7.29 -9.57 -3.90
C ALA A 196 7.38 -10.96 -3.26
N ILE A 197 7.04 -11.12 -1.98
CA ILE A 197 6.99 -12.42 -1.28
C ILE A 197 5.96 -13.35 -1.94
N HIS A 198 4.76 -12.87 -2.24
CA HIS A 198 3.76 -13.67 -2.95
C HIS A 198 4.27 -14.14 -4.33
N THR A 199 5.07 -13.31 -5.02
CA THR A 199 5.70 -13.69 -6.29
C THR A 199 6.72 -14.81 -6.10
N MET A 200 7.53 -14.76 -5.04
CA MET A 200 8.47 -15.84 -4.69
C MET A 200 7.69 -17.14 -4.38
N ILE A 201 6.58 -17.05 -3.63
CA ILE A 201 5.69 -18.20 -3.38
C ILE A 201 5.10 -18.74 -4.70
N ALA A 202 4.66 -17.87 -5.61
CA ALA A 202 4.14 -18.29 -6.91
C ALA A 202 5.21 -19.01 -7.77
N LEU A 203 6.47 -18.57 -7.70
CA LEU A 203 7.60 -19.25 -8.34
C LEU A 203 7.95 -20.57 -7.63
N ALA A 204 7.86 -20.65 -6.31
CA ALA A 204 8.01 -21.90 -5.57
C ALA A 204 6.93 -22.92 -5.96
N LEU A 205 5.67 -22.49 -6.10
CA LEU A 205 4.57 -23.34 -6.59
C LEU A 205 4.85 -23.92 -8.00
N TYR A 206 5.55 -23.18 -8.86
CA TYR A 206 5.99 -23.70 -10.14
C TYR A 206 6.96 -24.87 -9.98
N LEU A 207 7.83 -24.83 -8.96
CA LEU A 207 8.85 -25.85 -8.71
C LEU A 207 8.30 -27.12 -8.05
N ILE A 208 7.30 -27.05 -7.20
CA ILE A 208 6.77 -28.20 -6.43
C ILE A 208 6.50 -29.41 -7.33
N TRP A 209 6.06 -29.20 -8.56
CA TRP A 209 5.69 -30.28 -9.48
C TRP A 209 6.70 -30.52 -10.61
N HIS A 210 7.79 -29.75 -10.68
CA HIS A 210 8.68 -29.78 -11.84
C HIS A 210 10.15 -29.58 -11.50
N ALA A 211 10.53 -29.67 -10.21
CA ALA A 211 11.83 -29.22 -9.77
C ALA A 211 12.86 -30.33 -9.68
N SER A 212 14.05 -30.02 -10.17
CA SER A 212 15.30 -30.58 -9.71
C SER A 212 15.80 -29.77 -8.51
N TRP A 213 16.63 -30.37 -7.65
CA TRP A 213 17.32 -29.67 -6.56
C TRP A 213 17.99 -28.36 -7.01
N VAL A 214 18.56 -28.35 -8.20
CA VAL A 214 19.21 -27.18 -8.81
C VAL A 214 18.23 -26.02 -9.01
N ALA A 215 16.97 -26.28 -9.34
CA ALA A 215 15.98 -25.23 -9.52
C ALA A 215 15.57 -24.60 -8.17
N TRP A 216 15.51 -25.38 -7.10
CA TRP A 216 15.33 -24.87 -5.74
C TRP A 216 16.51 -24.01 -5.27
N MET A 217 17.75 -24.43 -5.57
CA MET A 217 18.94 -23.61 -5.30
C MET A 217 18.92 -22.27 -6.08
N ARG A 218 18.43 -22.28 -7.32
CA ARG A 218 18.23 -21.03 -8.08
C ARG A 218 17.18 -20.13 -7.45
N LEU A 219 16.09 -20.69 -6.93
CA LEU A 219 15.08 -19.92 -6.20
C LEU A 219 15.68 -19.33 -4.92
N ALA A 220 16.41 -20.10 -4.14
CA ALA A 220 17.11 -19.59 -2.96
C ALA A 220 18.09 -18.46 -3.30
N THR A 221 18.87 -18.62 -4.39
CA THR A 221 19.76 -17.57 -4.90
C THR A 221 18.98 -16.32 -5.32
N LEU A 222 17.82 -16.49 -5.97
CA LEU A 222 16.92 -15.39 -6.34
C LEU A 222 16.45 -14.62 -5.11
N VAL A 223 15.99 -15.32 -4.07
CA VAL A 223 15.54 -14.72 -2.81
C VAL A 223 16.68 -13.95 -2.15
N LEU A 224 17.84 -14.58 -1.99
CA LEU A 224 19.02 -13.95 -1.39
C LEU A 224 19.46 -12.70 -2.16
N THR A 225 19.55 -12.78 -3.49
CA THR A 225 19.92 -11.64 -4.33
C THR A 225 18.90 -10.49 -4.19
N THR A 226 17.61 -10.84 -4.11
CA THR A 226 16.55 -9.83 -3.88
C THR A 226 16.72 -9.16 -2.52
N CYS A 227 16.98 -9.91 -1.46
CA CYS A 227 17.21 -9.36 -0.12
C CYS A 227 18.41 -8.41 -0.10
N VAL A 228 19.52 -8.77 -0.77
CA VAL A 228 20.70 -7.90 -0.85
C VAL A 228 20.43 -6.64 -1.66
N LEU A 229 19.77 -6.74 -2.81
CA LEU A 229 19.39 -5.57 -3.62
C LEU A 229 18.44 -4.61 -2.91
N SER A 230 17.59 -5.09 -2.02
CA SER A 230 16.62 -4.29 -1.26
C SER A 230 17.03 -4.01 0.19
N SER A 231 18.26 -4.37 0.58
CA SER A 231 18.75 -4.24 1.97
C SER A 231 18.70 -2.81 2.52
N VAL A 232 18.76 -1.79 1.66
CA VAL A 232 18.62 -0.37 2.03
C VAL A 232 17.26 -0.07 2.71
N VAL A 233 16.23 -0.86 2.44
CA VAL A 233 14.90 -0.75 3.04
C VAL A 233 14.65 -1.89 4.03
N VAL A 234 15.03 -3.12 3.66
CA VAL A 234 14.71 -4.33 4.46
C VAL A 234 15.36 -4.28 5.83
N LEU A 235 16.65 -3.93 5.93
CA LEU A 235 17.36 -3.90 7.20
C LEU A 235 16.78 -2.87 8.18
N PRO A 236 16.60 -1.57 7.81
CA PRO A 236 15.98 -0.62 8.74
C PRO A 236 14.52 -0.93 9.06
N SER A 237 13.76 -1.52 8.11
CA SER A 237 12.36 -1.89 8.37
C SER A 237 12.24 -3.04 9.36
N SER A 238 13.12 -4.04 9.29
CA SER A 238 13.09 -5.21 10.19
C SER A 238 13.35 -4.84 11.65
N THR A 239 14.17 -3.82 11.90
CA THR A 239 14.46 -3.35 13.27
C THR A 239 13.42 -2.37 13.82
N TRP A 240 12.58 -1.81 12.95
CA TRP A 240 11.57 -0.83 13.33
C TRP A 240 10.16 -1.43 13.50
N VAL A 241 9.85 -2.54 12.80
CA VAL A 241 8.50 -3.12 12.74
C VAL A 241 7.88 -3.39 14.11
N ASP A 242 8.66 -3.87 15.07
CA ASP A 242 8.19 -4.21 16.43
C ASP A 242 7.75 -3.00 17.26
N ARG A 243 8.10 -1.78 16.81
CA ARG A 243 7.71 -0.52 17.45
C ARG A 243 6.49 0.13 16.78
N THR A 244 5.99 -0.49 15.71
CA THR A 244 4.88 0.04 14.93
C THR A 244 3.55 -0.64 15.27
N ASP A 245 2.47 -0.13 14.71
CA ASP A 245 1.13 -0.74 14.77
C ASP A 245 1.05 -2.07 13.98
N ARG A 246 2.18 -2.57 13.48
CA ARG A 246 2.32 -3.90 12.85
C ARG A 246 2.89 -4.96 13.78
N ALA A 247 3.36 -4.58 14.96
CA ALA A 247 3.73 -5.56 15.98
C ALA A 247 2.48 -6.32 16.44
N THR A 248 2.61 -7.64 16.55
CA THR A 248 1.56 -8.52 17.06
C THR A 248 1.44 -8.37 18.59
N GLU A 249 0.23 -8.42 19.13
CA GLU A 249 0.00 -8.37 20.58
C GLU A 249 0.11 -9.78 21.20
N SER A 250 -0.11 -10.82 20.40
CA SER A 250 0.05 -12.22 20.76
C SER A 250 0.82 -12.97 19.68
N PRO A 251 1.49 -14.10 20.01
CA PRO A 251 2.14 -14.93 19.01
C PRO A 251 1.18 -15.34 17.90
N ARG A 252 1.58 -15.16 16.65
CA ARG A 252 0.78 -15.49 15.45
C ARG A 252 1.51 -16.44 14.52
N SER A 253 2.79 -16.73 14.79
CA SER A 253 3.59 -17.65 14.01
C SER A 253 4.28 -18.68 14.89
N VAL A 254 4.64 -19.82 14.32
CA VAL A 254 5.43 -20.85 15.00
C VAL A 254 6.80 -20.29 15.42
N TRP A 255 7.29 -19.29 14.72
CA TRP A 255 8.57 -18.64 15.03
C TRP A 255 8.53 -17.81 16.30
N ASP A 256 7.39 -17.10 16.56
CA ASP A 256 7.19 -16.35 17.80
C ASP A 256 7.15 -17.30 19.02
N LEU A 257 6.61 -18.53 18.83
CA LEU A 257 6.61 -19.54 19.89
C LEU A 257 8.00 -20.10 20.19
N LEU A 258 8.84 -20.26 19.16
CA LEU A 258 10.21 -20.75 19.31
C LEU A 258 11.12 -19.71 20.00
N ASP A 259 10.84 -18.43 19.82
CA ASP A 259 11.57 -17.33 20.48
C ASP A 259 11.16 -17.15 21.97
N GLY A 260 10.20 -17.94 22.46
CA GLY A 260 9.79 -17.97 23.88
C GLY A 260 8.93 -16.78 24.31
N GLU A 261 8.28 -16.10 23.37
CA GLU A 261 7.47 -14.91 23.64
C GLU A 261 6.06 -15.18 24.19
N SER A 262 5.67 -16.45 24.48
CA SER A 262 4.31 -16.73 24.92
C SER A 262 4.20 -17.77 26.06
N ASP A 263 3.33 -17.46 27.02
CA ASP A 263 2.88 -18.39 28.06
C ASP A 263 1.75 -19.32 27.57
N GLY A 264 1.06 -18.98 26.49
CA GLY A 264 -0.14 -19.66 25.96
C GLY A 264 0.12 -20.77 24.94
N GLY A 265 1.31 -20.84 24.35
CA GLY A 265 1.70 -21.91 23.43
C GLY A 265 0.89 -21.95 22.13
N PHE A 266 0.61 -23.16 21.61
CA PHE A 266 -0.09 -23.35 20.32
C PHE A 266 -1.53 -22.82 20.32
N SER A 267 -2.18 -22.67 21.49
CA SER A 267 -3.53 -22.10 21.57
C SER A 267 -3.62 -20.67 21.04
N ASP A 268 -2.54 -19.88 21.19
CA ASP A 268 -2.49 -18.49 20.75
C ASP A 268 -2.54 -18.36 19.24
N LEU A 269 -1.99 -19.34 18.50
CA LEU A 269 -2.00 -19.32 17.04
C LEU A 269 -3.41 -19.44 16.44
N VAL A 270 -4.32 -20.08 17.17
CA VAL A 270 -5.70 -20.35 16.71
C VAL A 270 -6.75 -19.47 17.40
N ALA A 271 -6.37 -18.72 18.43
CA ALA A 271 -7.25 -17.84 19.18
C ALA A 271 -7.79 -16.69 18.33
N GLU A 272 -9.03 -16.26 18.60
CA GLU A 272 -9.61 -15.11 17.93
C GLU A 272 -8.79 -13.83 18.23
N PRO A 273 -8.45 -13.03 17.21
CA PRO A 273 -7.68 -11.81 17.39
C PRO A 273 -8.46 -10.77 18.21
N THR A 274 -7.77 -10.08 19.13
CA THR A 274 -8.35 -8.95 19.87
C THR A 274 -8.76 -7.83 18.92
N ALA A 275 -9.98 -7.33 19.10
CA ALA A 275 -10.52 -6.25 18.25
C ALA A 275 -9.68 -4.97 18.32
N GLY A 276 -9.45 -4.33 17.19
CA GLY A 276 -8.68 -3.09 17.06
C GLY A 276 -7.17 -3.27 16.97
N THR A 277 -6.64 -4.47 17.19
CA THR A 277 -5.21 -4.78 17.15
C THR A 277 -4.69 -5.00 15.73
N HIS A 278 -3.38 -5.17 15.57
CA HIS A 278 -2.78 -5.63 14.32
C HIS A 278 -3.29 -7.01 13.93
N ASP A 279 -3.43 -7.90 14.89
CA ASP A 279 -3.82 -9.29 14.71
C ASP A 279 -5.19 -9.40 14.01
N GLU A 280 -6.17 -8.55 14.37
CA GLU A 280 -7.43 -8.43 13.63
C GLU A 280 -7.20 -7.86 12.21
N LYS A 281 -6.31 -6.86 12.09
CA LYS A 281 -6.04 -6.21 10.79
C LYS A 281 -5.33 -7.12 9.79
N ILE A 282 -4.65 -8.20 10.21
CA ILE A 282 -4.03 -9.20 9.32
C ILE A 282 -5.07 -9.75 8.34
N TYR A 283 -6.28 -10.08 8.84
CA TYR A 283 -7.37 -10.66 8.06
C TYR A 283 -8.32 -9.63 7.45
N ARG A 284 -8.05 -8.34 7.62
CA ARG A 284 -8.87 -7.27 7.05
C ARG A 284 -8.86 -7.32 5.53
N TYR A 285 -9.98 -6.97 4.91
CA TYR A 285 -10.20 -7.10 3.46
C TYR A 285 -10.15 -8.54 2.94
N SER A 286 -10.45 -9.55 3.77
CA SER A 286 -10.71 -10.90 3.27
C SER A 286 -11.79 -10.87 2.21
N TYR A 287 -11.57 -11.60 1.13
CA TYR A 287 -12.47 -11.62 -0.01
C TYR A 287 -13.64 -12.56 0.25
N THR A 288 -14.85 -12.04 0.22
CA THR A 288 -16.07 -12.81 0.43
C THR A 288 -16.43 -13.60 -0.83
N PRO A 289 -16.72 -14.91 -0.75
CA PRO A 289 -17.08 -15.70 -1.93
C PRO A 289 -18.25 -15.14 -2.76
N GLY A 290 -19.23 -14.50 -2.13
CA GLY A 290 -20.35 -13.84 -2.83
C GLY A 290 -19.94 -12.76 -3.84
N ARG A 291 -18.74 -12.18 -3.69
CA ARG A 291 -18.20 -11.20 -4.62
C ARG A 291 -17.56 -11.79 -5.88
N TRP A 292 -17.54 -13.12 -6.04
CA TRP A 292 -17.05 -13.74 -7.28
C TRP A 292 -17.89 -13.35 -8.51
N SER A 293 -19.12 -12.92 -8.31
CA SER A 293 -19.97 -12.32 -9.34
C SER A 293 -19.36 -11.08 -10.02
N GLU A 294 -18.48 -10.34 -9.32
CA GLU A 294 -17.78 -9.17 -9.86
C GLU A 294 -16.82 -9.50 -11.01
N TRP A 295 -16.40 -10.76 -11.16
CA TRP A 295 -15.61 -11.20 -12.31
C TRP A 295 -16.44 -11.29 -13.59
N LEU A 296 -17.74 -11.53 -13.48
CA LEU A 296 -18.68 -11.70 -14.59
C LEU A 296 -19.47 -10.42 -14.90
N TRP A 297 -19.91 -9.70 -13.87
CA TRP A 297 -20.78 -8.54 -13.97
C TRP A 297 -20.05 -7.28 -13.49
N PRO A 298 -19.76 -6.33 -14.42
CA PRO A 298 -19.00 -5.14 -14.07
C PRO A 298 -19.78 -4.29 -13.06
N ASN A 299 -19.09 -3.86 -12.00
CA ASN A 299 -19.64 -2.97 -10.97
C ASN A 299 -20.96 -3.45 -10.34
N ILE A 300 -21.25 -4.75 -10.37
CA ILE A 300 -22.49 -5.35 -9.78
C ILE A 300 -22.65 -5.01 -8.30
N SER A 301 -21.56 -4.79 -7.58
CA SER A 301 -21.54 -4.42 -6.17
C SER A 301 -22.03 -3.00 -5.89
N GLY A 302 -22.30 -2.22 -6.92
CA GLY A 302 -22.67 -0.81 -6.90
C GLY A 302 -21.48 0.15 -6.97
N ASP A 303 -21.67 1.26 -7.69
CA ASP A 303 -20.67 2.30 -7.86
C ASP A 303 -20.43 3.09 -6.56
N LEU A 304 -19.20 3.60 -6.41
CA LEU A 304 -18.85 4.52 -5.34
C LEU A 304 -19.26 5.97 -5.67
N PHE A 305 -19.36 6.29 -6.95
CA PHE A 305 -19.57 7.65 -7.48
C PHE A 305 -20.67 7.69 -8.55
N PRO A 306 -21.38 8.80 -8.72
CA PRO A 306 -21.32 10.03 -7.91
C PRO A 306 -21.97 9.89 -6.53
N LYS A 307 -22.79 8.85 -6.31
CA LYS A 307 -23.49 8.56 -5.07
C LYS A 307 -23.14 7.17 -4.56
N ASN A 308 -23.31 6.93 -3.25
CA ASN A 308 -22.99 5.64 -2.64
C ASN A 308 -24.02 4.56 -3.00
N GLY A 309 -23.87 3.94 -4.15
CA GLY A 309 -24.68 2.80 -4.61
C GLY A 309 -24.21 1.44 -4.09
N ARG A 310 -23.25 1.35 -3.19
CA ARG A 310 -22.66 0.07 -2.75
C ARG A 310 -23.59 -0.71 -1.85
N TRP A 311 -24.24 -1.70 -2.42
CA TRP A 311 -25.18 -2.56 -1.70
C TRP A 311 -24.55 -3.83 -1.11
N ILE A 312 -23.48 -4.35 -1.73
CA ILE A 312 -22.87 -5.65 -1.38
C ILE A 312 -22.13 -5.64 -0.01
N LYS A 313 -22.06 -4.51 0.66
CA LYS A 313 -21.46 -4.40 2.00
C LYS A 313 -22.05 -5.36 3.04
N GLN A 314 -23.27 -5.81 2.84
CA GLN A 314 -23.92 -6.78 3.75
C GLN A 314 -23.24 -8.14 3.74
N TRP A 315 -22.62 -8.51 2.62
CA TRP A 315 -21.98 -9.81 2.43
C TRP A 315 -20.47 -9.78 2.76
N SER A 316 -19.97 -8.63 3.20
CA SER A 316 -18.61 -8.48 3.67
C SER A 316 -18.63 -8.23 5.18
N ALA A 317 -18.17 -9.18 5.97
CA ALA A 317 -18.17 -9.10 7.44
C ALA A 317 -17.48 -7.83 7.98
N ASN A 318 -16.54 -7.25 7.25
CA ASN A 318 -15.81 -6.04 7.67
C ASN A 318 -16.31 -4.75 7.00
N ARG A 319 -17.45 -4.75 6.30
CA ARG A 319 -18.02 -3.58 5.61
C ARG A 319 -17.05 -2.80 4.69
N ARG A 320 -15.82 -3.29 4.47
CA ARG A 320 -14.76 -2.65 3.69
C ARG A 320 -14.35 -3.55 2.53
N THR A 321 -14.13 -2.97 1.36
CA THR A 321 -13.69 -3.70 0.17
C THR A 321 -12.34 -3.17 -0.27
N TRP A 322 -11.46 -4.10 -0.69
CA TRP A 322 -10.12 -3.77 -1.19
C TRP A 322 -10.19 -2.97 -2.49
N VAL A 323 -10.90 -3.52 -3.47
CA VAL A 323 -11.18 -2.89 -4.77
C VAL A 323 -12.68 -2.90 -5.05
N PRO A 324 -13.22 -1.89 -5.74
CA PRO A 324 -14.66 -1.82 -6.03
C PRO A 324 -15.10 -2.80 -7.12
N SER A 325 -14.23 -3.23 -8.02
CA SER A 325 -14.53 -4.13 -9.11
C SER A 325 -13.36 -5.08 -9.38
N LEU A 326 -13.67 -6.31 -9.77
CA LEU A 326 -12.70 -7.32 -10.23
C LEU A 326 -12.85 -7.61 -11.73
N TYR A 327 -13.70 -6.87 -12.42
CA TYR A 327 -14.03 -7.14 -13.81
C TYR A 327 -12.81 -6.98 -14.74
N MET A 328 -12.61 -7.98 -15.59
CA MET A 328 -11.50 -8.05 -16.53
C MET A 328 -11.93 -8.22 -18.00
N GLY A 329 -13.23 -8.06 -18.25
CA GLY A 329 -13.84 -8.31 -19.56
C GLY A 329 -14.41 -9.72 -19.71
N MET A 330 -15.64 -9.81 -20.25
CA MET A 330 -16.34 -11.07 -20.43
C MET A 330 -15.58 -12.03 -21.35
N LEU A 331 -15.02 -11.52 -22.46
CA LEU A 331 -14.20 -12.33 -23.37
C LEU A 331 -13.03 -12.99 -22.63
N THR A 332 -12.36 -12.23 -21.76
CA THR A 332 -11.21 -12.72 -21.00
C THR A 332 -11.59 -13.85 -20.05
N ILE A 333 -12.71 -13.71 -19.35
CA ILE A 333 -13.22 -14.76 -18.44
C ILE A 333 -13.62 -16.00 -19.22
N VAL A 334 -14.40 -15.84 -20.30
CA VAL A 334 -14.80 -16.96 -21.17
C VAL A 334 -13.59 -17.69 -21.75
N ALA A 335 -12.61 -16.94 -22.25
CA ALA A 335 -11.39 -17.53 -22.82
C ALA A 335 -10.56 -18.24 -21.75
N ALA A 336 -10.38 -17.65 -20.57
CA ALA A 336 -9.66 -18.27 -19.47
C ALA A 336 -10.32 -19.56 -18.98
N CYS A 337 -11.65 -19.56 -18.80
CA CYS A 337 -12.39 -20.74 -18.37
C CYS A 337 -12.47 -21.85 -19.46
N SER A 338 -12.46 -21.48 -20.73
CA SER A 338 -12.47 -22.45 -21.85
C SER A 338 -11.10 -23.08 -22.14
N VAL A 339 -10.03 -22.60 -21.51
CA VAL A 339 -8.65 -23.06 -21.77
C VAL A 339 -8.46 -24.56 -21.57
N TRP A 340 -9.23 -25.17 -20.68
CA TRP A 340 -9.19 -26.60 -20.40
C TRP A 340 -9.81 -27.48 -21.51
N ALA A 341 -10.67 -26.89 -22.34
CA ALA A 341 -11.17 -27.54 -23.55
C ALA A 341 -10.12 -27.55 -24.69
N VAL A 342 -9.08 -26.73 -24.60
CA VAL A 342 -7.98 -26.67 -25.57
C VAL A 342 -6.99 -27.82 -25.31
N ARG A 343 -6.66 -28.61 -26.35
CA ARG A 343 -5.68 -29.69 -26.24
C ARG A 343 -4.28 -29.16 -26.00
N GLY A 344 -3.48 -29.94 -25.26
CA GLY A 344 -2.08 -29.66 -24.99
C GLY A 344 -1.74 -29.66 -23.50
N GLN A 345 -0.53 -30.15 -23.19
CA GLN A 345 -0.03 -30.25 -21.83
C GLN A 345 1.04 -29.17 -21.60
N ASP A 346 0.67 -27.87 -21.67
CA ASP A 346 1.60 -26.79 -21.33
C ASP A 346 1.72 -26.68 -19.80
N ARG A 347 2.96 -26.83 -19.32
CA ARG A 347 3.30 -26.73 -17.88
C ARG A 347 2.93 -25.36 -17.31
N ARG A 348 3.09 -24.28 -18.09
CA ARG A 348 2.78 -22.91 -17.71
C ARG A 348 1.26 -22.71 -17.53
N ARG A 349 0.46 -23.30 -18.43
CA ARG A 349 -0.98 -23.31 -18.32
C ARG A 349 -1.45 -23.97 -17.02
N ARG A 350 -0.90 -25.15 -16.69
CA ARG A 350 -1.21 -25.85 -15.44
C ARG A 350 -0.77 -25.04 -14.22
N TRP A 351 0.40 -24.39 -14.30
CA TRP A 351 0.89 -23.51 -13.24
C TRP A 351 -0.05 -22.32 -13.01
N MET A 352 -0.44 -21.58 -14.07
CA MET A 352 -1.37 -20.45 -13.96
C MET A 352 -2.73 -20.87 -13.42
N SER A 353 -3.24 -22.05 -13.81
CA SER A 353 -4.50 -22.55 -13.29
C SER A 353 -4.46 -22.88 -11.79
N ARG A 354 -3.35 -23.45 -11.33
CA ARG A 354 -3.14 -23.72 -9.90
C ARG A 354 -2.96 -22.41 -9.12
N LEU A 355 -2.19 -21.48 -9.70
CA LEU A 355 -2.00 -20.15 -9.11
C LEU A 355 -3.33 -19.41 -8.96
N LEU A 356 -4.23 -19.52 -9.96
CA LEU A 356 -5.57 -18.96 -9.88
C LEU A 356 -6.34 -19.53 -8.68
N VAL A 357 -6.40 -20.84 -8.53
CA VAL A 357 -7.12 -21.50 -7.44
C VAL A 357 -6.51 -21.12 -6.09
N ILE A 358 -5.18 -21.22 -5.95
CA ILE A 358 -4.47 -20.92 -4.71
C ILE A 358 -4.65 -19.45 -4.32
N SER A 359 -4.54 -18.53 -5.28
CA SER A 359 -4.69 -17.10 -4.99
C SER A 359 -6.12 -16.71 -4.62
N LEU A 360 -7.14 -17.35 -5.21
CA LEU A 360 -8.54 -17.15 -4.81
C LEU A 360 -8.80 -17.67 -3.39
N ILE A 361 -8.29 -18.86 -3.05
CA ILE A 361 -8.42 -19.42 -1.70
C ILE A 361 -7.67 -18.54 -0.69
N ALA A 362 -6.44 -18.14 -0.99
CA ALA A 362 -5.65 -17.29 -0.11
C ALA A 362 -6.30 -15.92 0.12
N ALA A 363 -6.95 -15.36 -0.91
CA ALA A 363 -7.67 -14.09 -0.79
C ALA A 363 -8.89 -14.17 0.14
N CYS A 364 -9.47 -15.37 0.37
CA CYS A 364 -10.59 -15.56 1.30
C CYS A 364 -10.19 -15.29 2.76
N GLY A 365 -8.91 -15.39 3.12
CA GLY A 365 -8.35 -14.96 4.40
C GLY A 365 -9.05 -15.54 5.63
N LYS A 366 -9.97 -14.76 6.22
CA LYS A 366 -10.71 -15.17 7.43
C LYS A 366 -11.80 -16.24 7.19
N TYR A 367 -12.10 -16.55 5.93
CA TYR A 367 -13.05 -17.63 5.59
C TYR A 367 -12.28 -18.95 5.44
N GLY A 368 -11.72 -19.46 6.55
CA GLY A 368 -11.07 -20.78 6.64
C GLY A 368 -12.08 -21.89 6.93
N LEU A 369 -11.56 -23.09 7.26
CA LEU A 369 -12.42 -24.24 7.59
C LEU A 369 -13.28 -24.00 8.81
N VAL A 370 -12.77 -23.28 9.82
CA VAL A 370 -13.54 -22.92 11.02
C VAL A 370 -14.73 -22.05 10.66
N ALA A 371 -14.55 -21.00 9.87
CA ALA A 371 -15.66 -20.14 9.46
C ALA A 371 -16.73 -20.87 8.62
N ILE A 372 -16.32 -21.89 7.84
CA ILE A 372 -17.26 -22.76 7.14
C ILE A 372 -18.02 -23.63 8.15
N GLY A 373 -17.33 -24.20 9.12
CA GLY A 373 -17.93 -25.00 10.20
C GLY A 373 -18.92 -24.21 11.05
N GLU A 374 -18.58 -22.97 11.42
CA GLU A 374 -19.46 -22.06 12.18
C GLU A 374 -20.79 -21.79 11.47
N HIS A 375 -20.77 -21.70 10.14
CA HIS A 375 -21.98 -21.53 9.35
C HIS A 375 -22.97 -22.69 9.50
N PHE A 376 -22.48 -23.92 9.76
CA PHE A 376 -23.29 -25.13 9.85
C PHE A 376 -23.52 -25.61 11.28
N PHE A 377 -22.58 -25.37 12.20
CA PHE A 377 -22.55 -25.99 13.54
C PHE A 377 -22.60 -25.00 14.71
N GLY A 378 -22.60 -23.66 14.43
CA GLY A 378 -22.62 -22.61 15.43
C GLY A 378 -21.24 -22.04 15.76
N ASP A 379 -21.22 -20.98 16.59
CA ASP A 379 -20.02 -20.20 16.90
C ASP A 379 -18.93 -21.03 17.60
N SER A 380 -17.70 -20.83 17.19
CA SER A 380 -16.50 -21.38 17.82
C SER A 380 -15.68 -20.27 18.51
N ARG A 381 -14.82 -20.68 19.45
CA ARG A 381 -13.83 -19.76 20.07
C ARG A 381 -12.56 -19.60 19.24
N LEU A 382 -12.49 -20.28 18.12
CA LEU A 382 -11.32 -20.26 17.22
C LEU A 382 -11.47 -19.15 16.19
N ALA A 383 -10.35 -18.60 15.74
CA ALA A 383 -10.36 -17.62 14.65
C ALA A 383 -10.92 -18.24 13.37
N GLY A 384 -11.91 -17.60 12.74
CA GLY A 384 -12.56 -18.09 11.54
C GLY A 384 -11.60 -18.39 10.36
N GLY A 385 -10.40 -17.78 10.35
CA GLY A 385 -9.36 -18.04 9.35
C GLY A 385 -8.63 -19.39 9.54
N VAL A 386 -8.78 -20.05 10.68
CA VAL A 386 -8.08 -21.32 10.99
C VAL A 386 -8.47 -22.39 9.99
N GLY A 387 -7.48 -23.17 9.54
CA GLY A 387 -7.60 -24.15 8.47
C GLY A 387 -7.59 -23.54 7.05
N GLY A 388 -7.55 -22.22 6.93
CA GLY A 388 -7.42 -21.53 5.66
C GLY A 388 -5.97 -21.37 5.20
N LEU A 389 -5.77 -21.26 3.87
CA LEU A 389 -4.43 -21.13 3.27
C LEU A 389 -3.69 -19.86 3.75
N TYR A 390 -4.40 -18.74 3.90
CA TYR A 390 -3.79 -17.50 4.37
C TYR A 390 -3.34 -17.60 5.83
N HIS A 391 -4.14 -18.26 6.68
CA HIS A 391 -3.74 -18.56 8.06
C HIS A 391 -2.47 -19.42 8.10
N GLY A 392 -2.38 -20.48 7.27
CA GLY A 392 -1.17 -21.26 7.14
C GLY A 392 0.06 -20.45 6.72
N MET A 393 -0.11 -19.43 5.87
CA MET A 393 0.99 -18.51 5.53
C MET A 393 1.41 -17.64 6.72
N VAL A 394 0.46 -17.10 7.47
CA VAL A 394 0.72 -16.28 8.66
C VAL A 394 1.47 -17.08 9.73
N THR A 395 1.09 -18.34 9.93
CA THR A 395 1.65 -19.18 10.99
C THR A 395 2.99 -19.82 10.63
N LEU A 396 3.22 -20.15 9.34
CA LEU A 396 4.40 -20.94 8.92
C LEU A 396 5.50 -20.13 8.24
N ILE A 397 5.19 -18.99 7.60
CA ILE A 397 6.19 -18.20 6.88
C ILE A 397 6.77 -17.13 7.82
N PRO A 398 8.11 -17.12 8.06
CA PRO A 398 8.73 -16.14 8.95
C PRO A 398 8.41 -14.69 8.54
N GLY A 399 7.97 -13.87 9.50
CA GLY A 399 7.67 -12.45 9.27
C GLY A 399 6.39 -12.17 8.47
N TYR A 400 5.65 -13.20 8.04
CA TYR A 400 4.43 -12.98 7.27
C TYR A 400 3.31 -12.38 8.13
N GLN A 401 3.32 -12.60 9.44
CA GLN A 401 2.39 -11.99 10.41
C GLN A 401 2.42 -10.46 10.43
N PHE A 402 3.48 -9.81 9.97
CA PHE A 402 3.55 -8.34 9.85
C PHE A 402 2.80 -7.79 8.64
N PHE A 403 2.34 -8.66 7.74
CA PHE A 403 1.58 -8.28 6.58
C PHE A 403 0.07 -8.35 6.81
N ARG A 404 -0.66 -7.59 6.01
CA ARG A 404 -2.13 -7.44 6.11
C ARG A 404 -2.76 -7.70 4.75
N TYR A 405 -4.08 -7.91 4.76
CA TYR A 405 -4.94 -7.82 3.58
C TYR A 405 -4.82 -9.03 2.63
N PRO A 406 -5.56 -10.12 2.93
CA PRO A 406 -5.63 -11.32 2.07
C PRO A 406 -6.01 -11.01 0.62
N ALA A 407 -6.86 -9.98 0.39
CA ALA A 407 -7.28 -9.55 -0.95
C ALA A 407 -6.12 -9.14 -1.88
N LYS A 408 -4.91 -8.93 -1.36
CA LYS A 408 -3.73 -8.71 -2.21
C LYS A 408 -3.39 -9.92 -3.10
N TRP A 409 -3.80 -11.12 -2.73
CA TRP A 409 -3.66 -12.30 -3.58
C TRP A 409 -4.48 -12.20 -4.87
N LEU A 410 -5.50 -11.34 -4.94
CA LEU A 410 -6.32 -11.15 -6.15
C LEU A 410 -5.54 -10.57 -7.34
N VAL A 411 -4.39 -9.92 -7.15
CA VAL A 411 -3.52 -9.52 -8.27
C VAL A 411 -2.97 -10.75 -9.00
N PHE A 412 -2.69 -11.84 -8.28
CA PHE A 412 -2.25 -13.11 -8.86
C PHE A 412 -3.40 -13.83 -9.57
N SER A 413 -4.61 -13.73 -9.03
CA SER A 413 -5.82 -14.20 -9.74
C SER A 413 -6.01 -13.45 -11.05
N SER A 414 -5.86 -12.12 -11.04
CA SER A 414 -5.94 -11.28 -12.24
C SER A 414 -4.86 -11.63 -13.27
N LEU A 415 -3.61 -11.80 -12.82
CA LEU A 415 -2.50 -12.23 -13.66
C LEU A 415 -2.78 -13.61 -14.31
N ALA A 416 -3.22 -14.56 -13.49
CA ALA A 416 -3.48 -15.93 -13.95
C ALA A 416 -4.64 -15.99 -14.96
N ILE A 417 -5.75 -15.28 -14.70
CA ILE A 417 -6.89 -15.19 -15.63
C ILE A 417 -6.44 -14.58 -16.95
N ALA A 418 -5.71 -13.46 -16.91
CA ALA A 418 -5.21 -12.80 -18.10
C ALA A 418 -4.25 -13.70 -18.90
N CYS A 419 -3.31 -14.37 -18.24
CA CYS A 419 -2.44 -15.34 -18.89
C CYS A 419 -3.24 -16.50 -19.52
N LEU A 420 -4.17 -17.10 -18.79
CA LEU A 420 -5.00 -18.21 -19.29
C LEU A 420 -5.86 -17.77 -20.47
N SER A 421 -6.39 -16.55 -20.46
CA SER A 421 -7.18 -16.03 -21.57
C SER A 421 -6.40 -15.98 -22.87
N ALA A 422 -5.08 -15.73 -22.83
CA ALA A 422 -4.25 -15.73 -24.03
C ALA A 422 -4.21 -17.11 -24.72
N TRP A 423 -4.20 -18.22 -23.96
CA TRP A 423 -4.35 -19.57 -24.56
C TRP A 423 -5.75 -19.80 -25.10
N GLY A 424 -6.79 -19.32 -24.39
CA GLY A 424 -8.17 -19.45 -24.82
C GLY A 424 -8.45 -18.68 -26.12
N VAL A 425 -7.96 -17.42 -26.23
CA VAL A 425 -8.08 -16.60 -27.45
C VAL A 425 -7.34 -17.24 -28.61
N ASP A 426 -6.08 -17.73 -28.42
CA ASP A 426 -5.36 -18.47 -29.47
C ASP A 426 -6.11 -19.74 -29.90
N GLY A 427 -6.77 -20.43 -28.96
CA GLY A 427 -7.60 -21.58 -29.27
C GLY A 427 -8.84 -21.22 -30.08
N LEU A 428 -9.41 -20.03 -29.88
CA LEU A 428 -10.53 -19.50 -30.69
C LEU A 428 -10.08 -19.11 -32.10
N LEU A 429 -8.87 -18.57 -32.24
CA LEU A 429 -8.30 -18.12 -33.51
C LEU A 429 -7.74 -19.28 -34.36
N ASN A 430 -7.18 -20.32 -33.75
CA ASN A 430 -6.48 -21.44 -34.45
C ASN A 430 -7.40 -22.68 -34.61
N ARG A 431 -8.53 -22.50 -35.22
CA ARG A 431 -9.49 -23.61 -35.49
C ARG A 431 -8.97 -24.70 -36.45
N GLU A 432 -7.80 -24.55 -37.06
CA GLU A 432 -7.29 -25.46 -38.09
C GLU A 432 -6.89 -26.86 -37.64
N SER A 433 -6.68 -27.11 -36.34
CA SER A 433 -6.47 -28.49 -35.92
C SER A 433 -7.83 -29.19 -35.68
N GLY A 434 -8.44 -29.73 -36.72
CA GLY A 434 -9.72 -30.46 -36.74
C GLY A 434 -9.79 -31.69 -35.78
N ARG A 435 -9.24 -31.57 -34.60
CA ARG A 435 -9.27 -32.57 -33.53
C ARG A 435 -10.30 -32.12 -32.50
N PRO A 436 -11.34 -32.92 -32.25
CA PRO A 436 -12.39 -32.58 -31.31
C PRO A 436 -11.83 -32.23 -29.91
N ALA A 437 -12.46 -31.25 -29.26
CA ALA A 437 -12.19 -30.98 -27.86
C ALA A 437 -12.38 -32.24 -27.01
N ARG A 438 -11.67 -32.37 -25.89
CA ARG A 438 -11.90 -33.47 -24.94
C ARG A 438 -13.39 -33.50 -24.58
N HIS A 439 -14.01 -34.70 -24.74
CA HIS A 439 -15.36 -34.90 -24.26
C HIS A 439 -15.47 -34.52 -22.78
N GLY A 440 -16.45 -33.70 -22.43
CA GLY A 440 -16.77 -33.34 -21.06
C GLY A 440 -16.37 -31.91 -20.62
N LEU A 441 -15.55 -31.15 -21.38
CA LEU A 441 -15.18 -29.78 -21.03
C LEU A 441 -15.97 -28.75 -21.86
N VAL A 442 -16.37 -27.65 -21.20
CA VAL A 442 -17.22 -26.62 -21.81
C VAL A 442 -16.40 -25.76 -22.77
N SER A 443 -16.76 -25.74 -24.05
CA SER A 443 -16.13 -24.88 -25.06
C SER A 443 -16.53 -23.41 -24.86
N ALA A 444 -15.71 -22.46 -25.35
CA ALA A 444 -15.97 -21.03 -25.25
C ALA A 444 -17.39 -20.63 -25.75
N PRO A 445 -17.90 -21.14 -26.90
CA PRO A 445 -19.28 -20.83 -27.32
C PRO A 445 -20.35 -21.29 -26.34
N LYS A 446 -20.21 -22.51 -25.79
CA LYS A 446 -21.17 -23.03 -24.80
C LYS A 446 -21.10 -22.22 -23.51
N LEU A 447 -19.89 -21.86 -23.06
CA LEU A 447 -19.71 -21.06 -21.87
C LEU A 447 -20.29 -19.64 -22.04
N THR A 448 -20.05 -19.00 -23.19
CA THR A 448 -20.68 -17.72 -23.53
C THR A 448 -22.22 -17.82 -23.45
N ALA A 449 -22.80 -18.85 -24.04
CA ALA A 449 -24.25 -19.06 -24.02
C ALA A 449 -24.79 -19.28 -22.60
N ILE A 450 -24.09 -20.08 -21.79
CA ILE A 450 -24.46 -20.32 -20.37
C ILE A 450 -24.41 -19.01 -19.57
N ILE A 451 -23.32 -18.24 -19.67
CA ILE A 451 -23.18 -16.97 -18.96
C ILE A 451 -24.27 -15.98 -19.42
N THR A 452 -24.51 -15.87 -20.72
CA THR A 452 -25.54 -14.97 -21.25
C THR A 452 -26.95 -15.36 -20.78
N ALA A 453 -27.27 -16.67 -20.80
CA ALA A 453 -28.55 -17.16 -20.30
C ALA A 453 -28.73 -16.96 -18.79
N ALA A 454 -27.69 -17.25 -18.01
CA ALA A 454 -27.69 -17.00 -16.57
C ALA A 454 -27.82 -15.49 -16.23
N THR A 455 -27.19 -14.64 -17.04
CA THR A 455 -27.31 -13.16 -16.88
C THR A 455 -28.71 -12.68 -17.23
N LEU A 456 -29.35 -13.26 -18.27
CA LEU A 456 -30.73 -12.94 -18.63
C LEU A 456 -31.71 -13.37 -17.52
N LEU A 457 -31.51 -14.55 -16.95
CA LEU A 457 -32.30 -15.02 -15.82
C LEU A 457 -32.12 -14.08 -14.61
N ALA A 458 -30.87 -13.72 -14.30
CA ALA A 458 -30.57 -12.77 -13.22
C ALA A 458 -31.24 -11.41 -13.46
N LEU A 459 -31.28 -10.92 -14.69
CA LEU A 459 -31.97 -9.67 -15.04
C LEU A 459 -33.50 -9.81 -14.85
N ILE A 460 -34.11 -10.91 -15.28
CA ILE A 460 -35.54 -11.16 -15.08
C ILE A 460 -35.87 -11.18 -13.58
N VAL A 461 -35.09 -11.91 -12.78
CA VAL A 461 -35.22 -11.96 -11.30
C VAL A 461 -35.06 -10.57 -10.68
N HIS A 462 -34.11 -9.78 -11.16
CA HIS A 462 -33.89 -8.41 -10.66
C HIS A 462 -35.06 -7.49 -11.00
N LEU A 463 -35.55 -7.53 -12.23
CA LEU A 463 -36.67 -6.70 -12.70
C LEU A 463 -38.02 -7.11 -12.09
N SER A 464 -38.17 -8.38 -11.67
CA SER A 464 -39.39 -8.86 -11.01
C SER A 464 -39.53 -8.34 -9.55
N GLY A 465 -38.53 -7.63 -9.02
CA GLY A 465 -38.57 -7.08 -7.67
C GLY A 465 -38.04 -8.01 -6.56
N TRP A 466 -37.71 -9.27 -6.86
CA TRP A 466 -37.20 -10.24 -5.87
C TRP A 466 -35.94 -9.74 -5.13
N THR A 467 -35.16 -8.89 -5.77
CA THR A 467 -33.95 -8.32 -5.18
C THR A 467 -34.18 -7.03 -4.41
N ASP A 468 -35.39 -6.49 -4.36
CA ASP A 468 -35.70 -5.18 -3.77
C ASP A 468 -35.33 -5.09 -2.29
N ALA A 469 -35.51 -6.19 -1.55
CA ALA A 469 -35.12 -6.29 -0.16
C ALA A 469 -33.62 -6.01 0.08
N TRP A 470 -32.77 -6.25 -0.92
CA TRP A 470 -31.31 -6.00 -0.82
C TRP A 470 -30.96 -4.49 -0.81
N PHE A 471 -31.85 -3.66 -1.32
CA PHE A 471 -31.65 -2.20 -1.50
C PHE A 471 -32.41 -1.35 -0.49
N HIS A 472 -32.96 -1.94 0.58
CA HIS A 472 -33.69 -1.17 1.62
C HIS A 472 -32.79 -0.17 2.33
N ARG A 473 -33.45 0.84 2.95
CA ARG A 473 -32.78 1.93 3.70
C ARG A 473 -31.72 1.38 4.66
N ARG A 474 -30.53 1.95 4.62
CA ARG A 474 -29.41 1.62 5.47
C ARG A 474 -28.93 2.83 6.23
N SER A 475 -28.23 2.57 7.35
CA SER A 475 -27.54 3.62 8.09
C SER A 475 -26.53 4.33 7.16
N VAL A 476 -26.38 5.63 7.36
CA VAL A 476 -25.40 6.46 6.65
C VAL A 476 -23.99 5.89 6.85
N ASP A 477 -23.27 5.70 5.76
CA ASP A 477 -21.88 5.28 5.83
C ASP A 477 -21.00 6.46 6.23
N ARG A 478 -20.16 6.27 7.24
CA ARG A 478 -19.26 7.32 7.73
C ARG A 478 -18.25 7.82 6.68
N LEU A 479 -17.93 7.00 5.67
CA LEU A 479 -16.94 7.32 4.64
C LEU A 479 -17.60 7.75 3.32
N PHE A 480 -18.73 7.15 2.96
CA PHE A 480 -19.32 7.28 1.63
C PHE A 480 -20.71 7.91 1.65
N GLY A 481 -21.20 8.33 2.81
CA GLY A 481 -22.47 9.02 2.94
C GLY A 481 -23.71 8.12 2.86
N PRO A 482 -24.91 8.71 2.64
CA PRO A 482 -26.16 8.00 2.57
C PRO A 482 -26.16 7.01 1.40
N PHE A 483 -26.86 5.89 1.60
CA PHE A 483 -27.02 4.87 0.60
C PHE A 483 -28.03 5.30 -0.46
N ASP A 484 -27.61 5.32 -1.71
CA ASP A 484 -28.47 5.54 -2.88
C ASP A 484 -29.06 4.22 -3.35
N SER A 485 -30.24 3.88 -2.87
CA SER A 485 -30.92 2.62 -3.21
C SER A 485 -31.32 2.54 -4.69
N LEU A 486 -31.76 3.66 -5.29
CA LEU A 486 -32.12 3.72 -6.69
C LEU A 486 -30.89 3.59 -7.58
N GLY A 487 -29.81 4.30 -7.25
CA GLY A 487 -28.53 4.16 -7.94
C GLY A 487 -27.95 2.75 -7.84
N ALA A 488 -28.09 2.09 -6.69
CA ALA A 488 -27.66 0.71 -6.50
C ALA A 488 -28.42 -0.28 -7.41
N ARG A 489 -29.73 -0.15 -7.49
CA ARG A 489 -30.58 -0.94 -8.41
C ARG A 489 -30.19 -0.68 -9.86
N TRP A 490 -29.97 0.58 -10.22
CA TRP A 490 -29.54 0.96 -11.56
C TRP A 490 -28.17 0.35 -11.91
N CYS A 491 -27.21 0.35 -10.99
CA CYS A 491 -25.89 -0.30 -11.18
C CYS A 491 -26.05 -1.79 -11.50
N VAL A 492 -26.92 -2.53 -10.77
CA VAL A 492 -27.18 -3.94 -11.04
C VAL A 492 -27.80 -4.12 -12.43
N THR A 493 -28.81 -3.32 -12.78
CA THR A 493 -29.44 -3.37 -14.10
C THR A 493 -28.41 -3.15 -15.22
N VAL A 494 -27.60 -2.09 -15.12
CA VAL A 494 -26.57 -1.75 -16.11
C VAL A 494 -25.52 -2.86 -16.22
N ALA A 495 -25.08 -3.43 -15.09
CA ALA A 495 -24.11 -4.52 -15.08
C ALA A 495 -24.61 -5.75 -15.85
N LEU A 496 -25.86 -6.13 -15.62
CA LEU A 496 -26.50 -7.26 -16.30
C LEU A 496 -26.75 -6.99 -17.78
N LEU A 497 -27.27 -5.81 -18.14
CA LEU A 497 -27.46 -5.40 -19.54
C LEU A 497 -26.13 -5.31 -20.30
N HIS A 498 -25.08 -4.76 -19.68
CA HIS A 498 -23.74 -4.70 -20.27
C HIS A 498 -23.25 -6.12 -20.63
N THR A 499 -23.34 -7.05 -19.68
CA THR A 499 -22.91 -8.44 -19.90
C THR A 499 -23.75 -9.15 -20.95
N LEU A 500 -25.06 -8.89 -20.99
CA LEU A 500 -25.92 -9.40 -22.06
C LEU A 500 -25.53 -8.86 -23.44
N PHE A 501 -25.22 -7.57 -23.53
CA PHE A 501 -24.82 -6.96 -24.80
C PHE A 501 -23.51 -7.55 -25.31
N ILE A 502 -22.47 -7.64 -24.44
CA ILE A 502 -21.19 -8.26 -24.82
C ILE A 502 -21.35 -9.74 -25.14
N GLY A 503 -22.12 -10.47 -24.31
CA GLY A 503 -22.40 -11.90 -24.54
C GLY A 503 -23.12 -12.16 -25.85
N GLY A 504 -24.17 -11.36 -26.16
CA GLY A 504 -24.87 -11.41 -27.43
C GLY A 504 -23.98 -11.14 -28.62
N GLY A 505 -23.12 -10.07 -28.52
CA GLY A 505 -22.13 -9.76 -29.56
C GLY A 505 -21.14 -10.90 -29.81
N LEU A 506 -20.64 -11.54 -28.74
CA LEU A 506 -19.75 -12.70 -28.85
C LEU A 506 -20.46 -13.92 -29.47
N LEU A 507 -21.73 -14.17 -29.12
CA LEU A 507 -22.53 -15.26 -29.72
C LEU A 507 -22.76 -15.01 -31.20
N ILE A 508 -23.14 -13.81 -31.60
CA ILE A 508 -23.33 -13.43 -33.02
C ILE A 508 -22.01 -13.62 -33.78
N LEU A 509 -20.89 -13.13 -33.24
CA LEU A 509 -19.60 -13.31 -33.87
C LEU A 509 -19.19 -14.76 -34.04
N GLN A 510 -19.49 -15.61 -33.03
CA GLN A 510 -19.24 -17.05 -33.09
C GLN A 510 -20.13 -17.77 -34.12
N GLN A 511 -21.40 -17.35 -34.26
CA GLN A 511 -22.30 -17.91 -35.30
C GLN A 511 -21.87 -17.47 -36.70
N TRP A 512 -21.45 -16.20 -36.82
CA TRP A 512 -20.96 -15.68 -38.12
C TRP A 512 -19.73 -16.45 -38.61
N THR A 513 -18.78 -16.78 -37.72
CA THR A 513 -17.59 -17.57 -38.07
C THR A 513 -17.89 -19.02 -38.45
N LYS A 514 -19.02 -19.57 -37.99
CA LYS A 514 -19.49 -20.94 -38.38
C LYS A 514 -20.05 -20.97 -39.82
N ARG A 515 -20.64 -19.89 -40.28
CA ARG A 515 -21.25 -19.81 -41.62
C ARG A 515 -20.23 -19.72 -42.75
N TRP A 516 -18.98 -19.36 -42.45
CA TRP A 516 -17.90 -19.16 -43.44
C TRP A 516 -16.67 -20.05 -43.15
N PRO A 517 -16.80 -21.39 -43.17
CA PRO A 517 -15.72 -22.29 -42.73
C PRO A 517 -14.50 -22.27 -43.66
N ASN A 518 -14.67 -21.91 -44.95
CA ASN A 518 -13.66 -22.01 -45.98
C ASN A 518 -12.98 -20.68 -46.42
N ALA A 519 -13.26 -19.60 -45.75
CA ALA A 519 -12.61 -18.32 -46.08
C ALA A 519 -11.14 -18.33 -45.68
N ALA A 520 -10.26 -18.32 -46.66
CA ALA A 520 -8.81 -18.37 -46.46
C ALA A 520 -8.21 -17.22 -45.56
N LYS A 521 -9.03 -16.24 -45.19
CA LYS A 521 -8.61 -15.08 -44.35
C LYS A 521 -9.62 -14.62 -43.29
N PRO A 522 -10.56 -15.46 -42.77
CA PRO A 522 -11.48 -14.99 -41.72
C PRO A 522 -10.79 -14.73 -40.38
N HIS A 523 -9.62 -15.30 -40.15
CA HIS A 523 -8.88 -15.22 -38.88
C HIS A 523 -8.44 -13.81 -38.48
N ARG A 524 -8.10 -12.95 -39.44
CA ARG A 524 -7.71 -11.56 -39.11
C ARG A 524 -8.90 -10.70 -38.69
N GLY A 525 -10.02 -10.77 -39.41
CA GLY A 525 -11.24 -10.05 -39.05
C GLY A 525 -11.80 -10.47 -37.68
N LEU A 526 -11.83 -11.77 -37.41
CA LEU A 526 -12.21 -12.29 -36.09
C LEU A 526 -11.27 -11.80 -35.01
N ALA A 527 -9.96 -11.82 -35.22
CA ALA A 527 -8.99 -11.37 -34.23
C ALA A 527 -9.14 -9.88 -33.91
N TRP A 528 -9.39 -9.05 -34.92
CA TRP A 528 -9.71 -7.63 -34.72
C TRP A 528 -11.03 -7.42 -33.99
N ALA A 529 -12.08 -8.14 -34.36
CA ALA A 529 -13.36 -8.04 -33.69
C ALA A 529 -13.25 -8.41 -32.19
N LEU A 530 -12.54 -9.49 -31.87
CA LEU A 530 -12.32 -9.89 -30.49
C LEU A 530 -11.50 -8.83 -29.70
N LEU A 531 -10.46 -8.23 -30.32
CA LEU A 531 -9.67 -7.18 -29.70
C LEU A 531 -10.50 -5.92 -29.45
N ILE A 532 -11.29 -5.50 -30.44
CA ILE A 532 -12.16 -4.30 -30.30
C ILE A 532 -13.23 -4.53 -29.24
N ILE A 533 -13.90 -5.69 -29.25
CA ILE A 533 -14.90 -6.03 -28.23
C ILE A 533 -14.27 -6.03 -26.83
N ALA A 534 -13.10 -6.65 -26.66
CA ALA A 534 -12.42 -6.69 -25.37
C ALA A 534 -12.05 -5.29 -24.85
N ILE A 535 -11.56 -4.42 -25.75
CA ILE A 535 -11.21 -3.04 -25.37
C ILE A 535 -12.47 -2.24 -25.03
N ALA A 536 -13.50 -2.27 -25.90
CA ALA A 536 -14.74 -1.56 -25.67
C ALA A 536 -15.43 -2.00 -24.37
N ASP A 537 -15.46 -3.30 -24.11
CA ASP A 537 -15.97 -3.90 -22.89
C ASP A 537 -15.27 -3.31 -21.64
N LEU A 538 -13.94 -3.32 -21.62
CA LEU A 538 -13.14 -2.79 -20.52
C LEU A 538 -13.32 -1.26 -20.35
N MET A 539 -13.36 -0.50 -21.47
CA MET A 539 -13.52 0.96 -21.43
C MET A 539 -14.87 1.33 -20.81
N VAL A 540 -15.94 0.70 -21.26
CA VAL A 540 -17.29 0.98 -20.75
C VAL A 540 -17.42 0.53 -19.28
N ALA A 541 -16.88 -0.63 -18.92
CA ALA A 541 -16.99 -1.17 -17.57
C ALA A 541 -16.18 -0.36 -16.54
N ASN A 542 -14.98 0.09 -16.90
CA ASN A 542 -13.97 0.55 -15.92
C ASN A 542 -13.70 2.07 -15.94
N HIS A 543 -14.37 2.88 -16.79
CA HIS A 543 -14.14 4.31 -16.91
C HIS A 543 -14.36 5.11 -15.60
N ARG A 544 -15.16 4.57 -14.66
CA ARG A 544 -15.42 5.21 -13.36
C ARG A 544 -14.56 4.70 -12.22
N LEU A 545 -13.65 3.76 -12.48
CA LEU A 545 -12.81 3.17 -11.42
C LEU A 545 -11.64 4.07 -10.99
N THR A 546 -11.28 5.05 -11.79
CA THR A 546 -10.20 6.00 -11.53
C THR A 546 -10.77 7.39 -11.25
N PRO A 547 -11.31 7.64 -10.03
CA PRO A 547 -11.82 8.96 -9.73
C PRO A 547 -10.69 9.97 -9.68
N ALA A 548 -10.85 11.05 -10.45
CA ALA A 548 -9.94 12.17 -10.50
C ALA A 548 -10.55 13.40 -9.82
N VAL A 549 -9.71 14.24 -9.25
CA VAL A 549 -10.07 15.45 -8.54
C VAL A 549 -9.47 16.67 -9.23
N SER A 550 -10.18 17.80 -9.16
CA SER A 550 -9.70 19.06 -9.72
C SER A 550 -8.45 19.57 -8.98
N ASN A 551 -7.54 20.23 -9.68
CA ASN A 551 -6.38 20.89 -9.09
C ASN A 551 -6.75 21.98 -8.04
N ARG A 552 -7.97 22.49 -8.06
CA ARG A 552 -8.46 23.46 -7.06
C ARG A 552 -8.49 22.90 -5.63
N VAL A 553 -8.61 21.58 -5.49
CA VAL A 553 -8.59 20.86 -4.21
C VAL A 553 -7.28 21.09 -3.42
N TRP A 554 -6.21 21.41 -4.13
CA TRP A 554 -4.90 21.63 -3.52
C TRP A 554 -4.70 23.06 -2.98
N ARG A 555 -5.69 23.93 -3.09
CA ARG A 555 -5.62 25.28 -2.50
C ARG A 555 -5.75 25.20 -0.99
N PRO A 556 -4.88 25.91 -0.23
CA PRO A 556 -4.96 25.91 1.23
C PRO A 556 -6.32 26.45 1.70
N PRO A 557 -6.91 25.83 2.74
CA PRO A 557 -8.12 26.33 3.37
C PRO A 557 -7.92 27.74 3.94
N THR A 558 -8.98 28.54 3.92
CA THR A 558 -9.00 29.86 4.57
C THR A 558 -8.76 29.68 6.08
N GLY A 559 -7.89 30.49 6.67
CA GLY A 559 -7.54 30.38 8.10
C GLY A 559 -6.36 29.46 8.41
N LEU A 560 -5.93 28.58 7.48
CA LEU A 560 -4.67 27.87 7.65
C LEU A 560 -3.47 28.85 7.55
N ALA A 561 -3.69 29.96 6.82
CA ALA A 561 -2.70 31.01 6.59
C ALA A 561 -2.67 32.12 7.65
N ALA A 562 -3.68 32.20 8.51
CA ALA A 562 -3.89 33.37 9.36
C ALA A 562 -2.90 33.54 10.53
N GLU A 563 -1.98 32.59 10.74
CA GLU A 563 -1.02 32.64 11.86
C GLU A 563 0.44 32.71 11.39
N GLN A 564 0.68 33.42 10.29
CA GLN A 564 2.00 33.51 9.65
C GLN A 564 3.04 34.40 10.37
N ASP A 565 2.69 35.07 11.44
CA ASP A 565 3.52 36.15 12.02
C ASP A 565 4.66 35.68 12.94
N VAL A 566 4.85 34.36 13.11
CA VAL A 566 5.99 33.86 13.92
C VAL A 566 6.80 32.87 13.08
N GLU A 567 8.02 33.26 12.72
CA GLU A 567 9.01 32.31 12.18
C GLU A 567 9.37 31.25 13.25
N HIS A 568 8.75 30.11 13.17
CA HIS A 568 9.12 28.96 13.99
C HIS A 568 10.27 28.20 13.35
N LEU A 569 11.34 28.00 14.10
CA LEU A 569 12.50 27.20 13.67
C LEU A 569 12.20 25.70 13.56
N TYR A 570 11.08 25.26 14.11
CA TYR A 570 10.62 23.85 14.10
C TYR A 570 9.10 23.77 13.96
N PRO A 571 8.55 22.65 13.46
CA PRO A 571 7.11 22.52 13.27
C PRO A 571 6.32 22.58 14.58
N ILE A 572 5.24 23.37 14.61
CA ILE A 572 4.26 23.37 15.71
C ILE A 572 3.47 22.06 15.64
N ARG A 573 3.35 21.37 16.77
CA ARG A 573 2.58 20.12 16.83
C ARG A 573 1.10 20.42 16.97
N VAL A 574 0.32 19.90 16.01
CA VAL A 574 -1.11 20.15 15.91
C VAL A 574 -1.92 18.87 15.79
N GLN A 575 -3.12 18.88 16.38
CA GLN A 575 -4.09 17.80 16.25
C GLN A 575 -5.29 18.28 15.46
N GLN A 576 -5.71 17.53 14.48
CA GLN A 576 -7.00 17.72 13.84
C GLN A 576 -8.09 16.97 14.61
N LEU A 577 -9.07 17.72 15.20
CA LEU A 577 -10.14 17.10 16.00
C LEU A 577 -11.17 16.36 15.17
N ASN A 578 -11.58 16.96 14.07
CA ASN A 578 -12.52 16.33 13.18
C ASN A 578 -11.79 15.78 11.96
N GLN A 579 -11.57 14.47 11.91
CA GLN A 579 -11.48 13.87 10.59
C GLN A 579 -12.83 14.17 9.94
N MET A 580 -12.85 14.88 8.80
CA MET A 580 -14.09 15.15 8.08
C MET A 580 -14.76 13.81 7.76
N ARG A 581 -15.53 13.35 8.72
CA ARG A 581 -16.47 12.26 8.58
C ARG A 581 -17.66 12.85 7.86
N TYR A 582 -18.32 12.04 7.09
CA TYR A 582 -19.62 12.42 6.58
C TYR A 582 -20.47 12.93 7.76
N MET A 583 -20.65 14.26 7.84
CA MET A 583 -21.44 14.86 8.91
C MET A 583 -22.85 15.17 8.38
N ASP A 584 -23.82 15.21 9.29
CA ASP A 584 -25.19 15.68 9.02
C ASP A 584 -25.19 17.17 8.65
N VAL A 585 -24.75 17.48 7.46
CA VAL A 585 -24.83 18.84 6.93
C VAL A 585 -26.24 19.02 6.38
N LYS A 586 -26.88 20.13 6.76
CA LYS A 586 -28.25 20.46 6.34
C LYS A 586 -28.42 20.62 4.81
N ASP A 587 -27.33 20.64 4.05
CA ASP A 587 -27.30 20.82 2.60
C ASP A 587 -27.21 19.46 1.89
N ARG A 588 -28.39 18.85 1.68
CA ARG A 588 -28.52 17.49 1.12
C ARG A 588 -27.93 17.33 -0.28
N GLU A 589 -27.87 18.36 -1.10
CA GLU A 589 -27.36 18.24 -2.49
C GLU A 589 -25.84 18.10 -2.57
N ARG A 590 -25.07 18.80 -1.73
CA ARG A 590 -23.60 18.70 -1.67
C ARG A 590 -23.12 17.38 -1.09
N ILE A 591 -23.92 16.77 -0.24
CA ILE A 591 -23.62 15.52 0.46
C ILE A 591 -23.49 14.34 -0.49
N TYR A 592 -24.08 14.42 -1.67
CA TYR A 592 -24.09 13.33 -2.65
C TYR A 592 -22.90 13.34 -3.60
N ASP A 593 -22.08 14.39 -3.64
CA ASP A 593 -20.88 14.41 -4.46
C ASP A 593 -19.68 13.81 -3.71
N GLN A 594 -19.49 12.51 -3.87
CA GLN A 594 -18.36 11.82 -3.24
C GLN A 594 -17.00 12.26 -3.81
N ARG A 595 -16.92 12.74 -5.05
CA ARG A 595 -15.68 13.33 -5.60
C ARG A 595 -15.32 14.59 -4.82
N TRP A 596 -16.31 15.40 -4.48
CA TRP A 596 -16.11 16.57 -3.65
C TRP A 596 -15.67 16.21 -2.23
N GLN A 597 -16.30 15.21 -1.60
CA GLN A 597 -15.89 14.76 -0.25
C GLN A 597 -14.49 14.17 -0.23
N GLU A 598 -14.12 13.42 -1.25
CA GLU A 598 -12.78 12.86 -1.36
C GLU A 598 -11.75 13.95 -1.65
N ALA A 599 -12.10 14.90 -2.50
CA ALA A 599 -11.32 16.11 -2.75
C ALA A 599 -11.06 16.87 -1.45
N ASN A 600 -12.08 17.03 -0.62
CA ASN A 600 -11.98 17.71 0.65
C ASN A 600 -11.13 16.96 1.68
N ARG A 601 -11.18 15.62 1.72
CA ARG A 601 -10.24 14.84 2.52
C ARG A 601 -8.81 15.03 2.09
N ASN A 602 -8.57 15.08 0.78
CA ASN A 602 -7.26 15.29 0.22
C ASN A 602 -6.74 16.71 0.42
N ALA A 603 -7.62 17.69 0.54
CA ALA A 603 -7.28 19.07 0.86
C ALA A 603 -6.93 19.30 2.34
N LEU A 604 -6.98 18.25 3.16
CA LEU A 604 -6.71 18.36 4.59
C LEU A 604 -5.22 18.57 4.92
N PRO A 605 -4.91 18.92 6.15
CA PRO A 605 -3.63 19.53 6.59
C PRO A 605 -2.37 18.80 6.17
N LYS A 606 -2.39 17.48 6.05
CA LYS A 606 -1.23 16.71 5.61
C LYS A 606 -0.72 17.19 4.26
N HIS A 607 -1.62 17.56 3.37
CA HIS A 607 -1.27 18.11 2.06
C HIS A 607 -0.67 19.50 2.17
N HIS A 608 -1.22 20.31 3.08
CA HIS A 608 -0.76 21.68 3.28
C HIS A 608 0.45 21.78 4.21
N MET A 609 0.74 20.77 5.01
CA MET A 609 1.95 20.72 5.84
C MET A 609 3.24 20.76 5.03
N LEU A 610 3.23 20.21 3.82
CA LEU A 610 4.40 20.24 2.97
C LEU A 610 4.64 21.60 2.32
N ALA A 611 3.57 22.34 2.11
CA ALA A 611 3.64 23.76 1.75
C ALA A 611 3.97 24.64 2.96
N ARG A 612 3.92 24.06 4.17
CA ARG A 612 4.13 24.77 5.44
C ARG A 612 4.93 23.88 6.38
N PRO A 613 6.28 24.00 6.33
CA PRO A 613 7.17 23.26 7.20
C PRO A 613 6.99 23.59 8.69
N GLU A 614 6.14 24.59 9.01
CA GLU A 614 5.85 25.02 10.38
C GLU A 614 4.85 24.11 11.12
N LEU A 615 4.21 23.13 10.46
CA LEU A 615 3.21 22.27 11.10
C LEU A 615 3.67 20.81 11.17
N GLU A 616 3.42 20.17 12.32
CA GLU A 616 3.52 18.73 12.53
C GLU A 616 2.17 18.17 12.94
N LEU A 617 1.66 17.17 12.19
CA LEU A 617 0.41 16.50 12.53
C LEU A 617 0.61 15.29 13.44
N VAL A 618 -0.24 15.18 14.46
CA VAL A 618 -0.33 13.98 15.28
C VAL A 618 -1.48 13.07 14.81
N GLU A 619 -1.37 11.78 15.17
CA GLU A 619 -2.35 10.73 14.82
C GLU A 619 -2.56 10.51 13.31
N VAL A 620 -1.54 10.77 12.52
CA VAL A 620 -1.55 10.41 11.11
C VAL A 620 -1.45 8.89 10.98
N THR A 621 -2.45 8.28 10.35
CA THR A 621 -2.45 6.85 10.06
C THR A 621 -1.53 6.57 8.87
N GLY A 622 -0.38 5.98 9.12
CA GLY A 622 0.58 5.52 8.12
C GLY A 622 0.81 4.01 8.20
N SER A 623 1.64 3.48 7.31
CA SER A 623 1.99 2.05 7.30
C SER A 623 2.88 1.63 8.47
N ALA A 624 3.55 2.59 9.11
CA ALA A 624 4.49 2.39 10.21
C ALA A 624 4.15 3.30 11.41
N ALA A 625 2.86 3.50 11.69
CA ALA A 625 2.40 4.30 12.82
C ALA A 625 2.88 3.68 14.14
N PRO A 626 3.52 4.47 15.04
CA PRO A 626 4.06 3.92 16.27
C PRO A 626 2.98 3.53 17.28
N GLN A 627 3.22 2.49 18.08
CA GLN A 627 2.29 2.03 19.13
C GLN A 627 2.38 2.84 20.43
N ASP A 628 3.52 3.47 20.70
CA ASP A 628 3.81 4.12 21.98
C ASP A 628 2.73 5.13 22.37
N TRP A 629 2.31 5.96 21.42
CA TRP A 629 1.28 6.97 21.67
C TRP A 629 -0.10 6.36 21.93
N GLN A 630 -0.45 5.25 21.29
CA GLN A 630 -1.71 4.54 21.57
C GLN A 630 -1.73 3.97 22.99
N ARG A 631 -0.57 3.47 23.48
CA ARG A 631 -0.43 2.99 24.85
C ARG A 631 -0.51 4.13 25.86
N LEU A 632 0.18 5.25 25.58
CA LEU A 632 0.12 6.45 26.40
C LEU A 632 -1.33 7.01 26.44
N GLU A 633 -2.02 7.10 25.32
CA GLU A 633 -3.40 7.56 25.25
C GLU A 633 -4.36 6.71 26.08
N ARG A 634 -4.23 5.38 26.02
CA ARG A 634 -5.02 4.45 26.84
C ARG A 634 -4.77 4.62 28.35
N ALA A 635 -3.58 5.07 28.72
CA ALA A 635 -3.17 5.28 30.11
C ALA A 635 -3.59 6.65 30.65
N THR A 636 -3.96 7.60 29.79
CA THR A 636 -4.39 8.96 30.20
C THR A 636 -5.86 9.01 30.58
N SER A 637 -6.21 9.94 31.47
CA SER A 637 -7.61 10.17 31.92
C SER A 637 -8.49 10.79 30.84
N SER A 638 -7.89 11.53 29.90
CA SER A 638 -8.62 12.18 28.81
C SER A 638 -7.73 12.42 27.60
N LYS A 639 -8.36 12.63 26.43
CA LYS A 639 -7.68 13.01 25.20
C LYS A 639 -6.88 14.33 25.33
N ARG A 640 -7.40 15.31 26.05
CA ARG A 640 -6.70 16.61 26.28
C ARG A 640 -5.41 16.39 27.06
N VAL A 641 -5.42 15.58 28.12
CA VAL A 641 -4.21 15.24 28.88
C VAL A 641 -3.18 14.55 27.99
N PHE A 642 -3.61 13.59 27.18
CA PHE A 642 -2.72 12.93 26.21
C PHE A 642 -2.06 13.95 25.27
N LEU A 643 -2.86 14.85 24.66
CA LEU A 643 -2.37 15.86 23.72
C LEU A 643 -1.34 16.80 24.39
N ALA A 644 -1.60 17.21 25.62
CA ALA A 644 -0.67 18.03 26.39
C ALA A 644 0.66 17.30 26.65
N LEU A 645 0.61 16.03 27.05
CA LEU A 645 1.79 15.21 27.36
C LEU A 645 2.69 14.93 26.15
N ILE A 646 2.12 14.88 24.95
CA ILE A 646 2.90 14.72 23.71
C ILE A 646 3.29 16.06 23.08
N GLY A 647 3.02 17.18 23.76
CA GLY A 647 3.42 18.52 23.33
C GLY A 647 2.61 19.07 22.16
N VAL A 648 1.32 18.73 22.04
CA VAL A 648 0.42 19.37 21.08
C VAL A 648 0.11 20.78 21.55
N GLU A 649 0.49 21.77 20.75
CA GLU A 649 0.31 23.18 21.08
C GLU A 649 -1.08 23.69 20.69
N ARG A 650 -1.61 23.18 19.58
CA ARG A 650 -2.88 23.62 19.03
C ARG A 650 -3.72 22.48 18.48
N VAL A 651 -5.00 22.68 18.56
CA VAL A 651 -6.00 21.79 17.98
C VAL A 651 -6.73 22.55 16.90
N MET A 652 -6.91 21.93 15.74
CA MET A 652 -7.63 22.53 14.63
C MET A 652 -8.93 21.79 14.34
N THR A 653 -9.95 22.56 14.01
CA THR A 653 -11.21 22.09 13.46
C THR A 653 -11.37 22.65 12.07
N ILE A 654 -11.69 21.78 11.11
CA ILE A 654 -11.89 22.17 9.71
C ILE A 654 -13.38 22.01 9.39
N GLU A 655 -14.00 23.08 8.95
CA GLU A 655 -15.41 23.11 8.59
C GLU A 655 -15.59 23.61 7.15
N PRO A 656 -16.62 23.14 6.42
CA PRO A 656 -16.98 23.71 5.13
C PRO A 656 -17.33 25.20 5.29
N SER A 657 -16.79 26.06 4.45
CA SER A 657 -17.13 27.48 4.48
C SER A 657 -18.59 27.69 4.09
N ARG A 658 -19.27 28.58 4.82
CA ARG A 658 -20.66 28.97 4.54
C ARG A 658 -20.78 29.81 3.25
N THR A 659 -19.69 30.40 2.79
CA THR A 659 -19.69 31.43 1.72
C THR A 659 -19.22 30.95 0.36
N GLY A 660 -18.73 29.70 0.22
CA GLY A 660 -18.21 29.19 -1.05
C GLY A 660 -18.34 27.67 -1.22
N HIS A 661 -18.62 27.25 -2.44
CA HIS A 661 -18.83 25.85 -2.77
C HIS A 661 -17.59 24.96 -2.63
N ASP A 662 -16.37 25.54 -2.56
CA ASP A 662 -15.08 24.84 -2.59
C ASP A 662 -14.10 25.36 -1.53
N SER A 663 -14.57 26.02 -0.47
CA SER A 663 -13.70 26.60 0.56
C SER A 663 -13.94 25.99 1.94
N PHE A 664 -12.86 25.84 2.70
CA PHE A 664 -12.88 25.39 4.10
C PHE A 664 -12.43 26.54 4.99
N GLN A 665 -12.97 26.55 6.20
CA GLN A 665 -12.52 27.41 7.28
C GLN A 665 -11.82 26.56 8.32
N VAL A 666 -10.64 26.99 8.75
CA VAL A 666 -9.89 26.37 9.84
C VAL A 666 -10.04 27.24 11.07
N THR A 667 -10.47 26.64 12.18
CA THR A 667 -10.50 27.27 13.50
C THR A 667 -9.47 26.59 14.38
N TRP A 668 -8.81 27.40 15.23
CA TRP A 668 -7.74 26.98 16.10
C TRP A 668 -8.10 27.14 17.57
N GLU A 669 -7.75 26.16 18.38
CA GLU A 669 -7.86 26.18 19.84
C GLU A 669 -6.50 25.81 20.44
N THR A 670 -6.03 26.59 21.43
CA THR A 670 -4.77 26.32 22.13
C THR A 670 -4.96 25.22 23.17
N VAL A 671 -3.99 24.30 23.26
CA VAL A 671 -3.97 23.26 24.30
C VAL A 671 -3.28 23.82 25.53
N GLU A 672 -4.05 23.95 26.61
CA GLU A 672 -3.51 24.42 27.89
C GLU A 672 -2.51 23.39 28.47
N SER A 673 -1.47 23.87 29.11
CA SER A 673 -0.45 23.06 29.80
C SER A 673 0.28 22.08 28.89
N SER A 674 0.42 22.38 27.59
CA SER A 674 1.21 21.56 26.65
C SER A 674 2.68 21.54 27.05
N GLU A 675 3.30 20.35 27.09
CA GLU A 675 4.72 20.21 27.32
C GLU A 675 5.53 20.83 26.19
N PRO A 676 6.57 21.65 26.51
CA PRO A 676 7.43 22.23 25.48
C PRO A 676 8.14 21.17 24.66
N ARG A 677 8.45 21.47 23.40
CA ARG A 677 9.20 20.56 22.54
C ARG A 677 10.60 20.26 23.08
N PHE A 678 11.26 21.28 23.69
CA PHE A 678 12.57 21.17 24.31
C PHE A 678 12.50 21.71 25.74
N TRP A 679 12.93 20.89 26.70
CA TRP A 679 12.89 21.30 28.12
C TRP A 679 13.97 20.62 28.96
N ILE A 680 14.26 21.19 30.12
CA ILE A 680 15.22 20.67 31.11
C ILE A 680 14.40 19.96 32.17
N ALA A 681 14.77 18.69 32.47
CA ALA A 681 14.06 17.93 33.49
C ALA A 681 14.47 18.38 34.90
N GLU A 682 13.47 18.58 35.74
CA GLU A 682 13.64 18.87 37.16
C GLU A 682 13.89 17.59 37.99
N LYS A 683 13.26 16.50 37.54
CA LYS A 683 13.36 15.16 38.15
C LYS A 683 13.48 14.11 37.05
N ALA A 684 14.45 13.22 37.23
CA ALA A 684 14.61 12.05 36.36
C ALA A 684 14.43 10.76 37.16
N ILE A 685 13.67 9.83 36.62
CA ILE A 685 13.40 8.52 37.19
C ILE A 685 13.84 7.47 36.19
N GLU A 686 14.78 6.62 36.55
CA GLU A 686 15.21 5.51 35.71
C GLU A 686 14.23 4.36 35.84
N LEU A 687 13.82 3.82 34.69
CA LEU A 687 12.94 2.66 34.60
C LEU A 687 13.80 1.41 34.45
N SER A 688 13.57 0.41 35.31
CA SER A 688 14.11 -0.93 35.09
C SER A 688 13.45 -1.52 33.84
N ARG A 689 14.23 -2.02 32.89
CA ARG A 689 13.73 -2.83 31.78
C ARG A 689 13.57 -4.26 32.29
N GLY A 690 12.32 -4.75 32.35
CA GLY A 690 12.06 -6.18 32.47
C GLY A 690 12.62 -6.94 31.26
N ARG A 691 12.69 -8.29 31.34
CA ARG A 691 13.13 -9.17 30.22
C ARG A 691 12.38 -8.87 28.92
N ASP A 692 11.12 -8.45 28.99
CA ASP A 692 10.37 -7.89 27.88
C ASP A 692 10.79 -6.44 27.64
N ARG A 693 11.31 -6.15 26.47
CA ARG A 693 11.66 -4.78 26.00
C ARG A 693 10.48 -3.80 26.00
N ARG A 694 9.26 -4.25 26.38
CA ARG A 694 8.01 -3.48 26.38
C ARG A 694 7.72 -2.96 27.79
N LEU A 695 7.34 -1.68 27.89
CA LEU A 695 6.91 -1.09 29.14
C LEU A 695 5.57 -1.70 29.59
N SER A 696 5.44 -2.01 30.89
CA SER A 696 4.20 -2.54 31.47
C SER A 696 3.08 -1.49 31.49
N THR A 697 1.83 -1.95 31.61
CA THR A 697 0.68 -1.05 31.76
C THR A 697 0.79 -0.14 32.97
N THR A 698 1.34 -0.67 34.09
CA THR A 698 1.60 0.13 35.29
C THR A 698 2.61 1.24 35.04
N THR A 699 3.66 0.97 34.26
CA THR A 699 4.64 1.98 33.89
C THR A 699 4.02 3.06 32.99
N TRP A 700 3.18 2.70 32.03
CA TRP A 700 2.45 3.66 31.21
C TRP A 700 1.52 4.54 32.04
N ASN A 701 0.81 3.99 33.02
CA ASN A 701 -0.04 4.76 33.96
C ASN A 701 0.79 5.76 34.78
N ARG A 702 1.99 5.39 35.23
CA ARG A 702 2.91 6.29 35.94
C ARG A 702 3.42 7.42 35.03
N ILE A 703 3.77 7.11 33.78
CA ILE A 703 4.16 8.11 32.78
C ILE A 703 3.00 9.07 32.51
N ALA A 704 1.77 8.55 32.38
CA ALA A 704 0.58 9.33 32.09
C ALA A 704 0.18 10.28 33.25
N SER A 705 0.47 9.89 34.49
CA SER A 705 0.17 10.68 35.70
C SER A 705 1.36 11.47 36.24
N ARG A 706 2.44 11.62 35.45
CA ARG A 706 3.65 12.32 35.89
C ARG A 706 3.40 13.78 36.17
N GLN A 707 4.12 14.31 37.15
CA GLN A 707 4.15 15.75 37.42
C GLN A 707 4.95 16.50 36.33
N PRO A 708 4.60 17.73 35.99
CA PRO A 708 5.40 18.60 35.12
C PRO A 708 6.88 18.62 35.56
N GLY A 709 7.81 18.67 34.62
CA GLY A 709 9.24 18.65 34.93
C GLY A 709 9.83 17.26 35.24
N THR A 710 9.01 16.21 35.33
CA THR A 710 9.48 14.84 35.59
C THR A 710 9.67 14.07 34.30
N VAL A 711 10.83 13.39 34.13
CA VAL A 711 11.11 12.50 33.00
C VAL A 711 11.36 11.08 33.48
N PHE A 712 10.80 10.11 32.76
CA PHE A 712 11.06 8.69 32.93
C PHE A 712 12.04 8.24 31.84
N LEU A 713 13.18 7.66 32.24
CA LEU A 713 14.27 7.27 31.35
C LEU A 713 14.38 5.75 31.27
N ALA A 714 14.49 5.22 30.07
CA ALA A 714 14.77 3.79 29.89
C ALA A 714 16.28 3.56 30.04
N GLY A 715 16.71 3.05 31.20
CA GLY A 715 18.11 2.77 31.52
C GLY A 715 18.69 1.60 30.73
N PRO A 716 20.03 1.49 30.63
CA PRO A 716 20.70 0.33 30.04
C PRO A 716 20.79 -0.86 31.02
N SER A 717 20.51 -0.67 32.31
CA SER A 717 20.76 -1.65 33.37
C SER A 717 19.55 -2.55 33.67
N GLU A 718 19.84 -3.84 33.95
CA GLU A 718 18.89 -4.82 34.50
C GLU A 718 18.63 -4.64 36.00
N SER A 719 19.09 -3.52 36.62
CA SER A 719 18.89 -3.29 38.04
C SER A 719 17.41 -3.11 38.38
N THR A 720 16.94 -3.85 39.37
CA THR A 720 15.56 -3.81 39.84
C THR A 720 15.23 -2.60 40.72
N ASP A 721 16.23 -1.75 41.03
CA ASP A 721 16.05 -0.59 41.86
C ASP A 721 15.86 0.70 41.06
N GLU A 722 14.72 1.36 41.31
CA GLU A 722 14.44 2.69 40.79
C GLU A 722 15.38 3.73 41.42
N SER A 723 16.44 4.09 40.71
CA SER A 723 17.34 5.17 41.18
C SER A 723 16.71 6.51 40.77
N THR A 724 16.39 7.32 41.75
CA THR A 724 15.99 8.72 41.53
C THR A 724 17.23 9.58 41.37
N VAL A 725 17.61 9.86 40.13
CA VAL A 725 18.70 10.83 39.89
C VAL A 725 18.11 12.23 40.01
N ARG A 726 18.36 12.91 41.07
CA ARG A 726 17.96 14.30 41.24
C ARG A 726 18.68 15.19 40.20
N SER A 727 17.89 15.71 39.27
CA SER A 727 18.21 17.00 38.65
C SER A 727 17.73 18.08 39.63
N GLY A 728 18.55 19.10 39.89
CA GLY A 728 18.13 20.20 40.75
C GLY A 728 16.97 20.98 40.15
N SER A 729 16.16 21.66 40.96
CA SER A 729 15.11 22.59 40.49
C SER A 729 15.71 23.55 39.44
N ARG A 730 14.97 23.77 38.34
CA ARG A 730 15.36 24.70 37.27
C ARG A 730 15.81 26.05 37.88
N ARG A 731 17.07 26.39 37.67
CA ARG A 731 17.62 27.66 38.20
C ARG A 731 17.39 28.80 37.21
N ARG A 732 17.26 30.00 37.76
CA ARG A 732 17.08 31.21 36.94
C ARG A 732 18.27 31.37 35.99
N GLY A 733 18.01 31.43 34.66
CA GLY A 733 19.04 31.57 33.65
C GLY A 733 19.39 30.26 32.88
N GLU A 734 18.83 29.09 33.25
CA GLU A 734 18.93 27.86 32.45
C GLU A 734 17.94 27.89 31.27
N TYR A 735 18.43 27.48 30.09
CA TYR A 735 17.61 27.44 28.90
C TYR A 735 18.01 26.33 27.93
N VAL A 736 17.06 25.93 27.09
CA VAL A 736 17.26 25.14 25.88
C VAL A 736 16.65 25.92 24.72
N LYS A 737 17.46 26.23 23.71
CA LYS A 737 17.02 26.95 22.51
C LYS A 737 17.39 26.17 21.25
N CYS A 738 16.42 25.97 20.38
CA CYS A 738 16.66 25.39 19.05
C CYS A 738 17.41 26.39 18.18
N VAL A 739 18.45 25.93 17.50
CA VAL A 739 19.25 26.73 16.56
C VAL A 739 18.95 26.34 15.12
N SER A 740 18.81 25.04 14.89
CA SER A 740 18.39 24.50 13.59
C SER A 740 17.62 23.19 13.77
N TYR A 741 16.63 23.02 12.93
CA TYR A 741 15.77 21.83 12.94
C TYR A 741 15.55 21.34 11.51
N GLY A 742 15.97 20.12 11.23
CA GLY A 742 15.86 19.54 9.91
C GLY A 742 15.58 18.02 9.96
N PRO A 743 15.27 17.42 8.82
CA PRO A 743 14.87 16.01 8.76
C PRO A 743 15.96 15.03 9.19
N ASN A 744 17.24 15.42 9.10
CA ASN A 744 18.35 14.53 9.42
C ASN A 744 19.23 15.02 10.59
N ALA A 745 18.99 16.25 11.06
CA ALA A 745 19.79 16.85 12.12
C ALA A 745 19.02 17.92 12.90
N ILE A 746 19.34 18.04 14.20
CA ILE A 746 18.81 19.06 15.11
C ILE A 746 20.00 19.64 15.87
N THR A 747 20.04 20.96 16.02
CA THR A 747 21.05 21.66 16.83
C THR A 747 20.39 22.52 17.91
N LEU A 748 20.82 22.34 19.16
CA LEU A 748 20.32 23.04 20.32
C LEU A 748 21.46 23.81 21.02
N ASN A 749 21.16 24.99 21.51
CA ASN A 749 22.02 25.68 22.50
C ASN A 749 21.38 25.44 23.87
N VAL A 750 22.21 24.98 24.82
CA VAL A 750 21.77 24.59 26.16
C VAL A 750 22.66 25.26 27.18
N ARG A 751 22.03 25.82 28.21
CA ARG A 751 22.74 26.35 29.38
C ARG A 751 22.23 25.69 30.65
N LEU A 752 23.15 25.03 31.37
CA LEU A 752 22.87 24.34 32.64
C LEU A 752 23.79 24.87 33.73
N HIS A 753 23.27 25.06 34.93
CA HIS A 753 24.06 25.43 36.13
C HIS A 753 24.53 24.19 36.89
N SER A 754 23.93 23.05 36.69
CA SER A 754 24.29 21.75 37.25
C SER A 754 24.08 20.66 36.18
N PRO A 755 24.76 19.50 36.28
CA PRO A 755 24.50 18.39 35.36
C PRO A 755 23.04 18.03 35.35
N GLY A 756 22.44 17.92 34.14
CA GLY A 756 21.01 17.73 34.00
C GLY A 756 20.61 17.02 32.71
N TRP A 757 19.32 16.69 32.62
CA TRP A 757 18.74 16.07 31.48
C TRP A 757 17.99 17.05 30.58
N VAL A 758 18.31 17.04 29.33
CA VAL A 758 17.58 17.80 28.30
C VAL A 758 16.68 16.83 27.56
N VAL A 759 15.39 17.12 27.58
CA VAL A 759 14.34 16.30 26.93
C VAL A 759 13.91 16.96 25.64
N ILE A 760 13.81 16.14 24.60
CA ILE A 760 13.32 16.51 23.28
C ILE A 760 12.06 15.69 23.04
N ASN A 761 10.92 16.34 23.03
CA ASN A 761 9.61 15.73 22.79
C ASN A 761 9.42 15.37 21.33
N ASP A 762 10.45 14.72 20.74
CA ASP A 762 10.41 14.06 19.44
C ASP A 762 10.70 12.58 19.62
N ARG A 763 10.15 11.78 18.71
CA ARG A 763 10.21 10.32 18.82
C ARG A 763 11.64 9.78 18.90
N PHE A 764 11.83 8.87 19.83
CA PHE A 764 13.07 8.13 20.00
C PHE A 764 13.26 7.08 18.89
N HIS A 765 14.47 7.00 18.36
CA HIS A 765 14.97 5.93 17.52
C HIS A 765 16.46 5.68 17.82
N PRO A 766 16.92 4.43 17.89
CA PRO A 766 18.35 4.12 18.18
C PRO A 766 19.34 4.69 17.16
N GLY A 767 18.87 5.09 15.99
CA GLY A 767 19.69 5.71 14.95
C GLY A 767 20.00 7.19 15.18
N TRP A 768 19.44 7.83 16.19
CA TRP A 768 19.85 9.17 16.59
C TRP A 768 21.17 9.11 17.32
N ARG A 769 22.17 9.85 16.84
CA ARG A 769 23.49 10.04 17.45
C ARG A 769 23.61 11.48 17.87
N SER A 770 24.14 11.71 19.07
CA SER A 770 24.32 13.05 19.61
C SER A 770 25.76 13.30 20.00
N HIS A 771 26.19 14.54 19.87
CA HIS A 771 27.43 15.05 20.39
C HIS A 771 27.25 16.50 20.85
N PHE A 772 28.12 16.96 21.76
CA PHE A 772 28.11 18.35 22.22
C PHE A 772 29.49 18.97 22.15
N THR A 773 29.50 20.28 22.07
CA THR A 773 30.68 21.11 22.21
C THR A 773 30.44 22.14 23.32
N THR A 774 31.41 22.35 24.19
CA THR A 774 31.33 23.35 25.26
C THR A 774 31.86 24.68 24.72
N GLY A 775 31.07 25.75 24.81
CA GLY A 775 31.43 27.10 24.34
C GLY A 775 31.39 28.13 25.46
N SER A 776 32.29 29.11 25.43
CA SER A 776 32.40 30.09 26.49
C SER A 776 31.53 31.35 26.35
N ASN A 777 30.88 31.63 25.18
CA ASN A 777 29.96 32.80 25.00
C ASN A 777 29.17 32.69 23.71
N GLU A 778 28.02 33.34 23.62
CA GLU A 778 27.09 33.38 22.46
C GLU A 778 27.73 33.93 21.16
N THR A 779 28.86 34.64 21.24
CA THR A 779 29.55 35.32 20.12
C THR A 779 30.93 34.77 19.79
N ALA A 780 31.46 33.80 20.54
CA ALA A 780 32.79 33.25 20.27
C ALA A 780 32.68 32.11 19.22
N GLN A 781 33.51 32.20 18.17
CA GLN A 781 33.79 31.06 17.29
C GLN A 781 34.16 29.84 18.16
N PRO A 782 33.65 28.65 17.87
CA PRO A 782 33.94 27.44 18.64
C PRO A 782 35.47 27.26 18.66
N ARG A 783 36.11 27.39 19.84
CA ARG A 783 37.41 26.78 20.03
C ARG A 783 37.26 25.29 19.71
N GLU A 784 38.17 24.75 18.94
CA GLU A 784 38.20 23.34 18.48
C GLU A 784 38.32 22.36 19.66
N ASN A 785 37.31 22.29 20.51
CA ASN A 785 37.16 21.15 21.39
C ASN A 785 36.48 20.06 20.56
N SER A 786 37.14 18.93 20.42
CA SER A 786 36.59 17.77 19.72
C SER A 786 35.18 17.48 20.24
N PRO A 787 34.19 17.24 19.36
CA PRO A 787 32.81 16.96 19.77
C PRO A 787 32.77 15.70 20.64
N GLU A 788 32.24 15.82 21.86
CA GLU A 788 32.08 14.70 22.78
C GLU A 788 30.77 13.92 22.47
N PRO A 789 30.84 12.59 22.38
CA PRO A 789 29.64 11.77 22.13
C PRO A 789 28.70 11.82 23.34
N LEU A 790 27.38 11.81 23.06
CA LEU A 790 26.31 11.72 24.05
C LEU A 790 25.39 10.55 23.73
N ASP A 791 25.03 9.81 24.77
CA ASP A 791 24.01 8.79 24.64
C ASP A 791 22.61 9.42 24.58
N VAL A 792 21.84 8.99 23.60
CA VAL A 792 20.43 9.38 23.46
C VAL A 792 19.57 8.29 24.07
N LEU A 793 18.88 8.62 25.16
CA LEU A 793 17.99 7.69 25.86
C LEU A 793 16.53 7.88 25.44
N CYS A 794 15.75 6.79 25.57
CA CYS A 794 14.30 6.86 25.42
C CYS A 794 13.68 7.47 26.68
N ALA A 795 13.02 8.61 26.52
CA ALA A 795 12.34 9.35 27.56
C ALA A 795 10.82 9.14 27.47
N ASN A 796 10.14 9.02 28.61
CA ASN A 796 8.68 8.91 28.71
C ASN A 796 8.09 7.79 27.83
N GLY A 797 8.88 6.76 27.50
CA GLY A 797 8.52 5.65 26.64
C GLY A 797 8.50 5.95 25.13
N TRP A 798 8.66 7.22 24.71
CA TRP A 798 8.56 7.60 23.30
C TRP A 798 9.49 8.74 22.85
N ALA A 799 9.85 9.67 23.75
CA ALA A 799 10.64 10.84 23.48
C ALA A 799 12.16 10.57 23.58
N ARG A 800 12.98 11.61 23.36
CA ARG A 800 14.44 11.55 23.48
C ARG A 800 14.93 12.35 24.68
N ALA A 801 16.01 11.89 25.33
CA ALA A 801 16.72 12.66 26.32
C ALA A 801 18.23 12.48 26.19
N VAL A 802 18.99 13.54 26.55
CA VAL A 802 20.43 13.51 26.63
C VAL A 802 20.88 14.13 27.97
N ARG A 803 21.95 13.59 28.57
CA ARG A 803 22.54 14.13 29.83
C ARG A 803 23.71 15.03 29.49
N LEU A 804 23.69 16.25 30.04
CA LEU A 804 24.75 17.23 29.84
C LEU A 804 25.37 17.64 31.16
N PRO A 805 26.69 17.95 31.20
CA PRO A 805 27.35 18.56 32.35
C PRO A 805 26.88 20.01 32.55
N ALA A 806 27.27 20.65 33.64
CA ALA A 806 27.07 22.08 33.84
C ALA A 806 27.85 22.89 32.78
N GLY A 807 27.29 24.00 32.31
CA GLY A 807 27.95 24.87 31.31
C GLY A 807 27.03 25.31 30.17
N ASN A 808 27.65 25.99 29.20
CA ASN A 808 27.03 26.34 27.93
C ASN A 808 27.46 25.31 26.88
N HIS A 809 26.47 24.68 26.28
CA HIS A 809 26.70 23.57 25.33
C HIS A 809 25.97 23.80 24.03
N ARG A 810 26.60 23.45 22.92
CA ARG A 810 25.94 23.28 21.63
C ARG A 810 25.80 21.79 21.36
N VAL A 811 24.56 21.29 21.38
CA VAL A 811 24.21 19.88 21.16
C VAL A 811 23.78 19.70 19.73
N THR A 812 24.41 18.79 19.00
CA THR A 812 24.04 18.41 17.66
C THR A 812 23.62 16.95 17.65
N MET A 813 22.41 16.68 17.19
CA MET A 813 21.85 15.34 16.99
C MET A 813 21.73 15.05 15.51
N GLN A 814 22.18 13.86 15.07
CA GLN A 814 22.11 13.42 13.67
C GLN A 814 21.44 12.06 13.58
N PHE A 815 20.54 11.91 12.61
CA PHE A 815 19.89 10.64 12.33
C PHE A 815 20.73 9.79 11.37
N ARG A 816 21.40 8.76 11.90
CA ARG A 816 22.30 7.86 11.17
C ARG A 816 22.14 6.41 11.64
N PRO A 817 21.03 5.76 11.31
CA PRO A 817 20.82 4.35 11.68
C PRO A 817 21.85 3.45 10.98
N LEU A 818 22.50 2.56 11.76
CA LEU A 818 23.56 1.68 11.27
C LEU A 818 23.03 0.71 10.22
N GLU A 819 21.83 0.20 10.43
CA GLU A 819 21.14 -0.72 9.54
C GLU A 819 20.95 -0.12 8.14
N PHE A 820 20.62 1.17 8.10
CA PHE A 820 20.53 1.91 6.84
C PHE A 820 21.89 2.06 6.17
N LEU A 821 22.94 2.42 6.91
CA LEU A 821 24.28 2.61 6.34
C LEU A 821 24.82 1.31 5.74
N ILE A 822 24.66 0.20 6.45
CA ILE A 822 25.04 -1.14 5.96
C ILE A 822 24.20 -1.51 4.75
N GLY A 823 22.87 -1.39 4.87
CA GLY A 823 21.92 -1.73 3.81
C GLY A 823 22.15 -0.92 2.54
N ALA A 824 22.42 0.38 2.65
CA ALA A 824 22.68 1.25 1.50
C ALA A 824 23.94 0.83 0.74
N ARG A 825 25.04 0.50 1.46
CA ARG A 825 26.29 0.04 0.83
C ARG A 825 26.11 -1.29 0.12
N LEU A 826 25.46 -2.26 0.78
CA LEU A 826 25.19 -3.59 0.20
C LEU A 826 24.28 -3.47 -1.03
N SER A 827 23.19 -2.72 -0.91
CA SER A 827 22.23 -2.51 -1.99
C SER A 827 22.90 -1.82 -3.18
N LEU A 828 23.64 -0.73 -2.97
CA LEU A 828 24.33 -0.01 -4.03
C LEU A 828 25.33 -0.90 -4.79
N ALA A 829 26.17 -1.63 -4.06
CA ALA A 829 27.15 -2.55 -4.67
C ALA A 829 26.43 -3.64 -5.49
N ALA A 830 25.35 -4.23 -4.95
CA ALA A 830 24.59 -5.26 -5.63
C ALA A 830 23.89 -4.73 -6.90
N TRP A 831 23.33 -3.50 -6.86
CA TRP A 831 22.74 -2.87 -8.03
C TRP A 831 23.77 -2.58 -9.11
N LEU A 832 24.94 -2.03 -8.78
CA LEU A 832 26.02 -1.79 -9.73
C LEU A 832 26.49 -3.07 -10.42
N ILE A 833 26.71 -4.15 -9.65
CA ILE A 833 27.08 -5.47 -10.18
C ILE A 833 25.98 -6.02 -11.10
N SER A 834 24.70 -5.93 -10.66
CA SER A 834 23.57 -6.45 -11.41
C SER A 834 23.35 -5.72 -12.73
N ILE A 835 23.42 -4.39 -12.73
CA ILE A 835 23.30 -3.56 -13.95
C ILE A 835 24.47 -3.87 -14.88
N GLY A 836 25.73 -3.90 -14.38
CA GLY A 836 26.90 -4.24 -15.16
C GLY A 836 26.77 -5.63 -15.82
N TYR A 837 26.30 -6.63 -15.06
CA TYR A 837 26.09 -7.98 -15.57
C TYR A 837 24.99 -8.06 -16.64
N LEU A 838 23.88 -7.34 -16.46
CA LEU A 838 22.80 -7.29 -17.45
C LEU A 838 23.19 -6.52 -18.72
N CYS A 839 24.05 -5.50 -18.62
CA CYS A 839 24.52 -4.71 -19.76
C CYS A 839 25.69 -5.37 -20.52
N TRP A 840 26.45 -6.28 -19.90
CA TRP A 840 27.63 -6.94 -20.47
C TRP A 840 27.44 -7.50 -21.88
N PRO A 841 26.36 -8.22 -22.22
CA PRO A 841 26.18 -8.79 -23.57
C PRO A 841 25.97 -7.72 -24.65
N PHE A 842 25.49 -6.52 -24.28
CA PHE A 842 25.30 -5.43 -25.24
C PHE A 842 26.62 -4.74 -25.59
N VAL A 843 27.54 -4.70 -24.64
CA VAL A 843 28.90 -4.14 -24.83
C VAL A 843 29.74 -5.07 -25.70
N ASN A 844 29.69 -6.40 -25.43
CA ASN A 844 30.47 -7.39 -26.18
C ASN A 844 29.94 -7.68 -27.59
N ARG A 845 28.67 -7.39 -27.93
CA ARG A 845 28.15 -7.51 -29.30
C ARG A 845 28.59 -6.36 -30.21
N ARG A 846 29.12 -5.27 -29.67
CA ARG A 846 29.64 -4.14 -30.42
C ARG A 846 31.16 -4.21 -30.65
N ARG A 847 31.85 -5.12 -30.01
CA ARG A 847 33.22 -5.56 -30.34
C ARG A 847 33.17 -6.86 -31.18
#